data_edd3669c435cfdaf0396871b7862eb26
#
_entry.id   edd3669c435cfdaf0396871b7862eb26
#
_cell.length_a   1.000
_cell.length_b   1.000
_cell.length_c   1.000
_cell.angle_alpha   90.00
_cell.angle_beta   90.00
_cell.angle_gamma   90.00
#
_symmetry.space_group_name_H-M   'P 1'
#
loop_
_entity.id
_entity.type
_entity.pdbx_description
1 polymer ?
#
loop_
_entity_poly.entity_id
_entity_poly.type
_entity_poly.pdbx_seq_one_letter_code
_entity_poly.pdbx_strand_id
1 'polypeptide(L)'
;MIEVTATHLASPLAWGTAAHLAALRDGQTALRHDHYFGLPEPTTAAVFPHQAITERFIATFGAEAAHTLTRFEQLVALSVHEAAAEGSITLDDPTVLFILATTKGNVHLLDATDEPHIPRHRVALSEAATAVAQHLHLQRTPIVVSNACISGSHALLLASQRLAEDSTLRHVIVCGADLLSRFIVSGFGAFKALSPEVCRPFDAARCGLNLGEAAATLILSRTEGEVHDSPSSSSAALSHRWTLRSGCVRNDANHISGPSRTGEGVYRALCATLGLSEESNIENLEDLQENPPHWSDDPDWKSATAHLACVSCHGTATAYNDEMESIALYRAGLTHLPAYSLKSTFGHTLGAAGVLETLLTMAAVEQGVLWGTRGYSASGVSHELSLSSEAQPLSGDSFLKLLSGFGGCNAVLWWQMCDVPQKKSALLAHDSETSPEISEQSKKTSEIFQKTSEIFSKTLEIFPKMSHVFSETSDNSILPSDCSASSLPSLEVEAPLVRTFAPIAAVDITPEGISIDGIALPFEERGAALLPAAYKNLIWGYPKFHKMDVLSQLAFVATELLVQSIPHLDAHTAVVFLTHHGSLAADVHYQSTIVPTAEEFFPSPAAFVYTLPNIATGEVAIRHHWHGHTACYALPTTAEEALQQSLILSPASDGRTTAIVGGWLDAEDAEHFSAHLQLYLPTTNI
;
A
#
# COMPACT_ATOMS: atom_id res chain seq x y z
N MET A 1 21.27 7.31 -6.22
CA MET A 1 20.03 7.64 -5.49
C MET A 1 18.90 6.78 -6.07
N ILE A 2 17.84 6.48 -5.29
CA ILE A 2 16.67 5.74 -5.79
C ILE A 2 15.53 6.73 -5.88
N GLU A 3 14.99 6.94 -7.09
CA GLU A 3 14.02 7.99 -7.37
C GLU A 3 12.85 7.48 -8.19
N VAL A 4 11.70 8.14 -8.07
CA VAL A 4 10.56 7.95 -8.97
C VAL A 4 10.89 8.57 -10.32
N THR A 5 10.80 7.79 -11.38
CA THR A 5 11.17 8.22 -12.74
C THR A 5 10.00 8.24 -13.72
N ALA A 6 8.94 7.50 -13.45
CA ALA A 6 7.74 7.49 -14.27
C ALA A 6 6.52 7.01 -13.47
N THR A 7 5.34 7.42 -13.93
CA THR A 7 4.07 7.09 -13.28
C THR A 7 2.95 6.91 -14.29
N HIS A 8 1.99 6.04 -14.00
CA HIS A 8 0.74 5.97 -14.75
C HIS A 8 -0.42 5.59 -13.82
N LEU A 9 -1.60 6.11 -14.11
CA LEU A 9 -2.82 5.83 -13.37
C LEU A 9 -3.98 5.61 -14.32
N ALA A 10 -4.70 4.51 -14.13
CA ALA A 10 -5.95 4.19 -14.79
C ALA A 10 -7.02 3.84 -13.76
N SER A 11 -8.17 4.49 -13.84
CA SER A 11 -9.34 4.19 -13.01
C SER A 11 -10.63 4.53 -13.78
N PRO A 12 -11.81 4.16 -13.29
CA PRO A 12 -13.08 4.58 -13.90
C PRO A 12 -13.26 6.10 -13.96
N LEU A 13 -12.47 6.87 -13.20
CA LEU A 13 -12.49 8.33 -13.24
C LEU A 13 -11.80 8.88 -14.50
N ALA A 14 -10.63 8.32 -14.87
CA ALA A 14 -9.82 8.83 -15.97
C ALA A 14 -8.72 7.83 -16.38
N TRP A 15 -7.97 8.17 -17.44
CA TRP A 15 -6.75 7.50 -17.91
C TRP A 15 -5.60 8.50 -17.93
N GLY A 16 -4.45 8.10 -17.33
CA GLY A 16 -3.27 8.95 -17.18
C GLY A 16 -3.37 9.89 -15.98
N THR A 17 -2.24 10.15 -15.34
CA THR A 17 -2.15 10.92 -14.07
C THR A 17 -2.68 12.33 -14.23
N ALA A 18 -2.33 13.03 -15.32
CA ALA A 18 -2.78 14.41 -15.56
C ALA A 18 -4.32 14.55 -15.64
N ALA A 19 -5.00 13.58 -16.27
CA ALA A 19 -6.46 13.59 -16.36
C ALA A 19 -7.13 13.36 -15.00
N HIS A 20 -6.54 12.50 -14.15
CA HIS A 20 -7.01 12.31 -12.78
C HIS A 20 -6.86 13.59 -11.94
N LEU A 21 -5.75 14.30 -12.07
CA LEU A 21 -5.53 15.58 -11.37
C LEU A 21 -6.55 16.64 -11.81
N ALA A 22 -6.88 16.70 -13.09
CA ALA A 22 -7.94 17.59 -13.59
C ALA A 22 -9.30 17.22 -12.97
N ALA A 23 -9.67 15.93 -12.98
CA ALA A 23 -10.92 15.46 -12.40
C ALA A 23 -11.02 15.71 -10.88
N LEU A 24 -9.90 15.58 -10.14
CA LEU A 24 -9.84 15.93 -8.71
C LEU A 24 -10.07 17.41 -8.47
N ARG A 25 -9.44 18.30 -9.26
CA ARG A 25 -9.67 19.76 -9.18
C ARG A 25 -11.13 20.13 -9.44
N ASP A 26 -11.78 19.40 -10.37
CA ASP A 26 -13.20 19.61 -10.69
C ASP A 26 -14.15 18.94 -9.68
N GLY A 27 -13.62 18.35 -8.61
CA GLY A 27 -14.41 17.69 -7.56
C GLY A 27 -15.17 16.46 -8.04
N GLN A 28 -14.71 15.77 -9.09
CA GLN A 28 -15.36 14.59 -9.65
C GLN A 28 -15.14 13.34 -8.78
N THR A 29 -16.01 12.35 -8.92
CA THR A 29 -15.87 11.02 -8.31
C THR A 29 -16.21 9.93 -9.32
N ALA A 30 -15.50 8.81 -9.22
CA ALA A 30 -15.76 7.61 -10.03
C ALA A 30 -16.92 6.77 -9.50
N LEU A 31 -17.34 6.98 -8.26
CA LEU A 31 -18.37 6.18 -7.60
C LEU A 31 -19.75 6.38 -8.26
N ARG A 32 -20.41 5.26 -8.55
CA ARG A 32 -21.77 5.20 -9.09
C ARG A 32 -22.57 4.13 -8.36
N HIS A 33 -23.85 4.38 -8.15
CA HIS A 33 -24.78 3.44 -7.55
C HIS A 33 -25.51 2.71 -8.67
N ASP A 34 -25.24 1.40 -8.83
CA ASP A 34 -25.81 0.58 -9.90
C ASP A 34 -25.81 -0.91 -9.54
N HIS A 35 -26.43 -1.73 -10.40
CA HIS A 35 -26.36 -3.19 -10.32
C HIS A 35 -25.11 -3.70 -11.04
N TYR A 36 -24.16 -4.21 -10.26
CA TYR A 36 -22.91 -4.77 -10.77
C TYR A 36 -22.86 -6.29 -10.60
N PHE A 37 -22.19 -6.97 -11.51
CA PHE A 37 -21.82 -8.39 -11.43
C PHE A 37 -23.00 -9.35 -11.20
N GLY A 38 -24.21 -8.98 -11.64
CA GLY A 38 -25.42 -9.79 -11.45
C GLY A 38 -25.82 -9.99 -9.98
N LEU A 39 -25.39 -9.10 -9.08
CA LEU A 39 -25.83 -9.10 -7.70
C LEU A 39 -27.29 -8.61 -7.60
N PRO A 40 -28.08 -9.15 -6.63
CA PRO A 40 -29.49 -8.79 -6.48
C PRO A 40 -29.67 -7.33 -6.05
N GLU A 41 -28.79 -6.83 -5.20
CA GLU A 41 -28.86 -5.47 -4.66
C GLU A 41 -27.86 -4.54 -5.37
N PRO A 42 -28.28 -3.29 -5.64
CA PRO A 42 -27.37 -2.31 -6.20
C PRO A 42 -26.27 -1.95 -5.19
N THR A 43 -25.12 -1.57 -5.70
CA THR A 43 -23.97 -1.20 -4.86
C THR A 43 -23.33 0.09 -5.35
N THR A 44 -22.75 0.86 -4.44
CA THR A 44 -21.99 2.07 -4.82
C THR A 44 -20.52 1.69 -5.00
N ALA A 45 -20.03 1.74 -6.24
CA ALA A 45 -18.67 1.35 -6.58
C ALA A 45 -18.11 2.17 -7.75
N ALA A 46 -16.79 2.15 -7.92
CA ALA A 46 -16.11 2.69 -9.08
C ALA A 46 -15.70 1.52 -9.99
N VAL A 47 -16.43 1.33 -11.09
CA VAL A 47 -16.27 0.21 -12.02
C VAL A 47 -16.02 0.75 -13.42
N PHE A 48 -15.01 0.22 -14.13
CA PHE A 48 -14.77 0.58 -15.53
C PHE A 48 -15.97 0.19 -16.41
N PRO A 49 -16.33 1.01 -17.42
CA PRO A 49 -17.25 0.58 -18.45
C PRO A 49 -16.79 -0.76 -19.06
N HIS A 50 -17.76 -1.65 -19.33
CA HIS A 50 -17.50 -3.07 -19.62
C HIS A 50 -16.40 -3.33 -20.67
N GLN A 51 -16.32 -2.53 -21.74
CA GLN A 51 -15.36 -2.74 -22.83
C GLN A 51 -14.16 -1.77 -22.80
N ALA A 52 -14.17 -0.77 -21.93
CA ALA A 52 -13.20 0.32 -21.96
C ALA A 52 -11.73 -0.14 -21.88
N ILE A 53 -11.44 -1.14 -21.05
CA ILE A 53 -10.09 -1.70 -20.90
C ILE A 53 -9.69 -2.42 -22.19
N THR A 54 -10.54 -3.35 -22.67
CA THR A 54 -10.25 -4.18 -23.84
C THR A 54 -10.15 -3.35 -25.13
N GLU A 55 -11.01 -2.35 -25.32
CA GLU A 55 -10.93 -1.44 -26.47
C GLU A 55 -9.61 -0.68 -26.49
N ARG A 56 -9.18 -0.16 -25.34
CA ARG A 56 -7.88 0.53 -25.22
C ARG A 56 -6.72 -0.43 -25.43
N PHE A 57 -6.80 -1.65 -24.88
CA PHE A 57 -5.79 -2.67 -25.06
C PHE A 57 -5.64 -3.06 -26.55
N ILE A 58 -6.76 -3.27 -27.26
CA ILE A 58 -6.76 -3.55 -28.70
C ILE A 58 -6.14 -2.40 -29.50
N ALA A 59 -6.44 -1.16 -29.12
CA ALA A 59 -5.85 0.01 -29.77
C ALA A 59 -4.33 0.11 -29.60
N THR A 60 -3.78 -0.42 -28.48
CA THR A 60 -2.35 -0.37 -28.17
C THR A 60 -1.60 -1.59 -28.70
N PHE A 61 -2.13 -2.81 -28.49
CA PHE A 61 -1.45 -4.09 -28.72
C PHE A 61 -2.08 -4.97 -29.81
N GLY A 62 -3.26 -4.60 -30.31
CA GLY A 62 -3.98 -5.35 -31.34
C GLY A 62 -4.96 -6.38 -30.76
N ALA A 63 -5.90 -6.82 -31.63
CA ALA A 63 -6.98 -7.71 -31.21
C ALA A 63 -6.52 -9.14 -30.89
N GLU A 64 -5.48 -9.64 -31.55
CA GLU A 64 -4.94 -10.98 -31.29
C GLU A 64 -4.40 -11.10 -29.87
N ALA A 65 -3.63 -10.11 -29.41
CA ALA A 65 -3.10 -10.06 -28.05
C ALA A 65 -4.22 -10.00 -26.99
N ALA A 66 -5.33 -9.33 -27.26
CA ALA A 66 -6.46 -9.23 -26.35
C ALA A 66 -7.13 -10.58 -26.05
N HIS A 67 -7.03 -11.58 -26.93
CA HIS A 67 -7.55 -12.92 -26.70
C HIS A 67 -6.65 -13.79 -25.80
N THR A 68 -5.43 -13.36 -25.53
CA THR A 68 -4.47 -14.13 -24.72
C THR A 68 -4.40 -13.69 -23.26
N LEU A 69 -4.93 -12.52 -22.94
CA LEU A 69 -4.89 -11.91 -21.61
C LEU A 69 -6.30 -11.68 -21.07
N THR A 70 -6.47 -11.87 -19.77
CA THR A 70 -7.69 -11.48 -19.05
C THR A 70 -7.85 -9.97 -19.05
N ARG A 71 -9.06 -9.49 -18.78
CA ARG A 71 -9.34 -8.06 -18.62
C ARG A 71 -8.48 -7.41 -17.52
N PHE A 72 -8.21 -8.13 -16.42
CA PHE A 72 -7.28 -7.69 -15.37
C PHE A 72 -5.85 -7.55 -15.90
N GLU A 73 -5.33 -8.55 -16.60
CA GLU A 73 -3.98 -8.56 -17.16
C GLU A 73 -3.82 -7.49 -18.24
N GLN A 74 -4.85 -7.27 -19.06
CA GLN A 74 -4.88 -6.17 -20.04
C GLN A 74 -4.73 -4.81 -19.36
N LEU A 75 -5.42 -4.57 -18.23
CA LEU A 75 -5.32 -3.33 -17.47
C LEU A 75 -3.92 -3.13 -16.89
N VAL A 76 -3.33 -4.18 -16.31
CA VAL A 76 -1.96 -4.16 -15.78
C VAL A 76 -0.96 -3.87 -16.89
N ALA A 77 -1.04 -4.61 -18.02
CA ALA A 77 -0.13 -4.44 -19.15
C ALA A 77 -0.19 -3.02 -19.74
N LEU A 78 -1.38 -2.44 -19.89
CA LEU A 78 -1.57 -1.05 -20.31
C LEU A 78 -0.89 -0.08 -19.34
N SER A 79 -1.12 -0.22 -18.03
CA SER A 79 -0.57 0.70 -17.05
C SER A 79 0.96 0.65 -16.99
N VAL A 80 1.54 -0.55 -17.09
CA VAL A 80 3.01 -0.75 -17.13
C VAL A 80 3.60 -0.17 -18.42
N HIS A 81 2.98 -0.46 -19.56
CA HIS A 81 3.43 0.04 -20.87
C HIS A 81 3.45 1.58 -20.92
N GLU A 82 2.38 2.22 -20.50
CA GLU A 82 2.25 3.68 -20.50
C GLU A 82 3.27 4.34 -19.54
N ALA A 83 3.47 3.76 -18.35
CA ALA A 83 4.48 4.25 -17.41
C ALA A 83 5.92 4.09 -17.97
N ALA A 84 6.23 2.93 -18.57
CA ALA A 84 7.53 2.70 -19.18
C ALA A 84 7.79 3.65 -20.36
N ALA A 85 6.75 3.93 -21.18
CA ALA A 85 6.84 4.89 -22.27
C ALA A 85 7.09 6.33 -21.77
N GLU A 86 6.41 6.76 -20.69
CA GLU A 86 6.65 8.05 -20.04
C GLU A 86 8.11 8.18 -19.56
N GLY A 87 8.63 7.11 -18.89
CA GLY A 87 10.00 7.07 -18.39
C GLY A 87 11.07 6.76 -19.45
N SER A 88 10.68 6.50 -20.70
CA SER A 88 11.61 6.01 -21.75
C SER A 88 12.38 4.77 -21.34
N ILE A 89 11.71 3.83 -20.63
CA ILE A 89 12.29 2.61 -20.10
C ILE A 89 12.03 1.45 -21.06
N THR A 90 13.09 0.75 -21.43
CA THR A 90 13.05 -0.44 -22.27
C THR A 90 12.66 -1.66 -21.45
N LEU A 91 11.48 -2.25 -21.71
CA LEU A 91 10.90 -3.31 -20.87
C LEU A 91 11.67 -4.65 -20.98
N ASP A 92 12.29 -4.94 -22.13
CA ASP A 92 13.09 -6.16 -22.35
C ASP A 92 14.54 -6.07 -21.82
N ASP A 93 14.86 -5.00 -21.06
CA ASP A 93 16.16 -4.85 -20.41
C ASP A 93 16.25 -5.78 -19.17
N PRO A 94 17.29 -6.64 -19.05
CA PRO A 94 17.44 -7.54 -17.91
C PRO A 94 17.69 -6.84 -16.58
N THR A 95 17.90 -5.53 -16.55
CA THR A 95 18.03 -4.71 -15.33
C THR A 95 16.68 -4.23 -14.79
N VAL A 96 15.56 -4.58 -15.47
CA VAL A 96 14.19 -4.23 -15.07
C VAL A 96 13.56 -5.37 -14.30
N LEU A 97 13.04 -5.10 -13.09
CA LEU A 97 12.23 -6.01 -12.30
C LEU A 97 10.78 -5.53 -12.27
N PHE A 98 9.83 -6.45 -12.42
CA PHE A 98 8.41 -6.17 -12.29
C PHE A 98 7.84 -6.71 -10.97
N ILE A 99 7.14 -5.87 -10.23
CA ILE A 99 6.41 -6.22 -9.00
C ILE A 99 4.94 -5.88 -9.21
N LEU A 100 4.08 -6.88 -9.14
CA LEU A 100 2.62 -6.73 -9.16
C LEU A 100 2.09 -6.72 -7.72
N ALA A 101 1.33 -5.69 -7.35
CA ALA A 101 0.60 -5.63 -6.10
C ALA A 101 -0.89 -5.84 -6.36
N THR A 102 -1.45 -6.94 -5.88
CA THR A 102 -2.86 -7.27 -6.08
C THR A 102 -3.39 -8.14 -4.96
N THR A 103 -4.69 -8.05 -4.68
CA THR A 103 -5.33 -8.88 -3.67
C THR A 103 -5.92 -10.15 -4.26
N LYS A 104 -6.44 -10.08 -5.48
CA LYS A 104 -7.24 -11.16 -6.08
C LYS A 104 -6.90 -11.49 -7.54
N GLY A 105 -6.23 -10.59 -8.25
CA GLY A 105 -5.87 -10.86 -9.65
C GLY A 105 -7.05 -11.35 -10.48
N ASN A 106 -6.90 -12.54 -11.05
CA ASN A 106 -7.87 -13.19 -11.93
C ASN A 106 -8.93 -14.04 -11.19
N VAL A 107 -9.32 -13.70 -9.96
CA VAL A 107 -10.26 -14.52 -9.17
C VAL A 107 -11.61 -14.74 -9.87
N HIS A 108 -12.03 -13.84 -10.76
CA HIS A 108 -13.24 -13.97 -11.56
C HIS A 108 -13.24 -15.25 -12.45
N LEU A 109 -12.07 -15.77 -12.82
CA LEU A 109 -11.95 -17.02 -13.56
C LEU A 109 -12.46 -18.26 -12.80
N LEU A 110 -12.71 -18.17 -11.49
CA LEU A 110 -13.40 -19.22 -10.74
C LEU A 110 -14.88 -19.36 -11.16
N ASP A 111 -15.46 -18.33 -11.78
CA ASP A 111 -16.73 -18.47 -12.50
C ASP A 111 -16.46 -19.04 -13.89
N ALA A 112 -16.99 -20.25 -14.16
CA ALA A 112 -16.74 -20.95 -15.41
C ALA A 112 -17.29 -20.22 -16.65
N THR A 113 -18.19 -19.27 -16.46
CA THR A 113 -18.81 -18.48 -17.54
C THR A 113 -18.03 -17.21 -17.87
N ASP A 114 -17.14 -16.77 -16.98
CA ASP A 114 -16.33 -15.58 -17.18
C ASP A 114 -15.03 -15.94 -17.92
N GLU A 115 -14.72 -15.22 -18.98
CA GLU A 115 -13.55 -15.41 -19.87
C GLU A 115 -13.21 -16.90 -20.13
N PRO A 116 -14.13 -17.73 -20.70
CA PRO A 116 -14.00 -19.18 -20.79
C PRO A 116 -12.84 -19.64 -21.68
N HIS A 117 -12.27 -18.75 -22.50
CA HIS A 117 -11.13 -19.02 -23.38
C HIS A 117 -9.78 -18.93 -22.65
N ILE A 118 -9.74 -18.37 -21.44
CA ILE A 118 -8.51 -18.24 -20.62
C ILE A 118 -8.33 -19.50 -19.74
N PRO A 119 -7.12 -20.08 -19.68
CA PRO A 119 -6.84 -21.23 -18.83
C PRO A 119 -7.07 -20.94 -17.33
N ARG A 120 -7.72 -21.86 -16.62
CA ARG A 120 -8.13 -21.67 -15.22
C ARG A 120 -6.96 -21.57 -14.23
N HIS A 121 -5.80 -22.17 -14.52
CA HIS A 121 -4.61 -21.99 -13.67
C HIS A 121 -4.18 -20.52 -13.53
N ARG A 122 -4.60 -19.64 -14.46
CA ARG A 122 -4.37 -18.19 -14.40
C ARG A 122 -5.07 -17.49 -13.22
N VAL A 123 -5.86 -18.21 -12.42
CA VAL A 123 -6.35 -17.71 -11.11
C VAL A 123 -5.19 -17.49 -10.15
N ALA A 124 -4.15 -18.32 -10.20
CA ALA A 124 -2.96 -18.12 -9.38
C ALA A 124 -2.31 -16.78 -9.68
N LEU A 125 -2.02 -16.01 -8.63
CA LEU A 125 -1.53 -14.62 -8.77
C LEU A 125 -0.18 -14.57 -9.50
N SER A 126 0.68 -15.54 -9.26
CA SER A 126 1.98 -15.68 -9.92
C SER A 126 1.84 -15.94 -11.42
N GLU A 127 0.85 -16.72 -11.84
CA GLU A 127 0.56 -17.02 -13.24
C GLU A 127 0.01 -15.77 -13.97
N ALA A 128 -0.84 -15.00 -13.32
CA ALA A 128 -1.32 -13.72 -13.85
C ALA A 128 -0.16 -12.73 -14.10
N ALA A 129 0.74 -12.60 -13.12
CA ALA A 129 1.92 -11.74 -13.26
C ALA A 129 2.87 -12.23 -14.36
N THR A 130 3.06 -13.56 -14.47
CA THR A 130 3.89 -14.19 -15.49
C THR A 130 3.34 -13.93 -16.90
N ALA A 131 2.04 -14.00 -17.07
CA ALA A 131 1.40 -13.71 -18.37
C ALA A 131 1.59 -12.25 -18.79
N VAL A 132 1.45 -11.31 -17.87
CA VAL A 132 1.75 -9.90 -18.14
C VAL A 132 3.23 -9.69 -18.48
N ALA A 133 4.14 -10.30 -17.71
CA ALA A 133 5.57 -10.20 -17.93
C ALA A 133 5.97 -10.75 -19.29
N GLN A 134 5.43 -11.90 -19.70
CA GLN A 134 5.65 -12.51 -21.02
C GLN A 134 5.13 -11.61 -22.15
N HIS A 135 3.92 -11.06 -22.00
CA HIS A 135 3.34 -10.16 -22.98
C HIS A 135 4.17 -8.89 -23.19
N LEU A 136 4.72 -8.34 -22.13
CA LEU A 136 5.57 -7.15 -22.14
C LEU A 136 7.05 -7.46 -22.38
N HIS A 137 7.43 -8.72 -22.61
CA HIS A 137 8.80 -9.18 -22.84
C HIS A 137 9.78 -8.91 -21.69
N LEU A 138 9.28 -8.81 -20.45
CA LEU A 138 10.11 -8.64 -19.27
C LEU A 138 10.99 -9.88 -19.05
N GLN A 139 12.28 -9.66 -18.76
CA GLN A 139 13.27 -10.75 -18.72
C GLN A 139 13.37 -11.41 -17.34
N ARG A 140 13.01 -10.69 -16.26
CA ARG A 140 13.11 -11.22 -14.90
C ARG A 140 11.80 -11.81 -14.43
N THR A 141 11.89 -12.83 -13.59
CA THR A 141 10.75 -13.41 -12.90
C THR A 141 10.01 -12.33 -12.11
N PRO A 142 8.70 -12.14 -12.36
CA PRO A 142 7.92 -11.15 -11.63
C PRO A 142 7.71 -11.59 -10.16
N ILE A 143 7.55 -10.61 -9.28
CA ILE A 143 7.18 -10.82 -7.88
C ILE A 143 5.74 -10.32 -7.70
N VAL A 144 4.89 -11.12 -7.05
CA VAL A 144 3.57 -10.64 -6.64
C VAL A 144 3.55 -10.39 -5.14
N VAL A 145 3.19 -9.19 -4.74
CA VAL A 145 2.92 -8.81 -3.35
C VAL A 145 1.42 -8.92 -3.12
N SER A 146 0.99 -9.88 -2.29
CA SER A 146 -0.41 -10.05 -1.91
C SER A 146 -0.55 -9.99 -0.39
N ASN A 147 -0.59 -8.76 0.11
CA ASN A 147 -0.66 -8.43 1.53
C ASN A 147 -1.92 -7.60 1.84
N ALA A 148 -3.08 -8.10 1.41
CA ALA A 148 -4.37 -7.42 1.49
C ALA A 148 -4.29 -5.96 0.96
N CYS A 149 -4.94 -5.01 1.62
CA CYS A 149 -5.03 -3.62 1.18
C CYS A 149 -3.69 -2.87 1.19
N ILE A 150 -2.67 -3.35 1.92
CA ILE A 150 -1.35 -2.72 1.97
C ILE A 150 -0.44 -3.15 0.81
N SER A 151 -0.87 -4.07 -0.05
CA SER A 151 -0.04 -4.67 -1.11
C SER A 151 0.73 -3.64 -1.93
N GLY A 152 0.08 -2.56 -2.35
CA GLY A 152 0.71 -1.50 -3.13
C GLY A 152 1.81 -0.75 -2.38
N SER A 153 1.56 -0.35 -1.13
CA SER A 153 2.58 0.30 -0.29
C SER A 153 3.73 -0.65 0.04
N HIS A 154 3.42 -1.91 0.33
CA HIS A 154 4.44 -2.92 0.58
C HIS A 154 5.31 -3.19 -0.66
N ALA A 155 4.71 -3.24 -1.86
CA ALA A 155 5.44 -3.40 -3.12
C ALA A 155 6.39 -2.22 -3.40
N LEU A 156 5.99 -0.99 -3.08
CA LEU A 156 6.86 0.20 -3.19
C LEU A 156 8.05 0.13 -2.22
N LEU A 157 7.81 -0.33 -0.99
CA LEU A 157 8.88 -0.56 -0.01
C LEU A 157 9.84 -1.63 -0.50
N LEU A 158 9.33 -2.78 -0.94
CA LEU A 158 10.12 -3.88 -1.49
C LEU A 158 10.94 -3.42 -2.71
N ALA A 159 10.36 -2.63 -3.62
CA ALA A 159 11.05 -2.11 -4.78
C ALA A 159 12.27 -1.24 -4.40
N SER A 160 12.13 -0.38 -3.40
CA SER A 160 13.23 0.44 -2.89
C SER A 160 14.33 -0.44 -2.27
N GLN A 161 13.95 -1.45 -1.48
CA GLN A 161 14.89 -2.41 -0.89
C GLN A 161 15.64 -3.21 -1.95
N ARG A 162 14.92 -3.74 -2.96
CA ARG A 162 15.53 -4.50 -4.06
C ARG A 162 16.54 -3.66 -4.84
N LEU A 163 16.22 -2.40 -5.14
CA LEU A 163 17.16 -1.50 -5.77
C LEU A 163 18.37 -1.18 -4.88
N ALA A 164 18.21 -1.10 -3.56
CA ALA A 164 19.30 -0.84 -2.65
C ALA A 164 20.28 -2.04 -2.56
N GLU A 165 19.75 -3.27 -2.53
CA GLU A 165 20.48 -4.51 -2.29
C GLU A 165 21.09 -5.12 -3.57
N ASP A 166 20.34 -5.12 -4.68
CA ASP A 166 20.76 -5.76 -5.95
C ASP A 166 21.32 -4.72 -6.93
N SER A 167 22.63 -4.64 -7.03
CA SER A 167 23.32 -3.72 -7.95
C SER A 167 23.07 -4.02 -9.43
N THR A 168 22.55 -5.18 -9.78
CA THR A 168 22.18 -5.54 -11.16
C THR A 168 20.85 -4.94 -11.59
N LEU A 169 20.04 -4.43 -10.64
CA LEU A 169 18.79 -3.76 -10.92
C LEU A 169 19.02 -2.27 -11.17
N ARG A 170 18.44 -1.76 -12.25
CA ARG A 170 18.41 -0.34 -12.57
C ARG A 170 17.02 0.25 -12.39
N HIS A 171 15.97 -0.50 -12.73
CA HIS A 171 14.58 -0.09 -12.65
C HIS A 171 13.75 -1.16 -11.97
N VAL A 172 12.82 -0.75 -11.11
CA VAL A 172 11.77 -1.62 -10.58
C VAL A 172 10.42 -0.98 -10.87
N ILE A 173 9.61 -1.70 -11.62
CA ILE A 173 8.25 -1.31 -12.00
C ILE A 173 7.30 -1.89 -10.96
N VAL A 174 6.60 -1.05 -10.23
CA VAL A 174 5.54 -1.46 -9.31
C VAL A 174 4.20 -1.10 -9.91
N CYS A 175 3.38 -2.11 -10.22
CA CYS A 175 2.00 -1.90 -10.61
C CYS A 175 1.07 -2.45 -9.54
N GLY A 176 0.27 -1.59 -8.92
CA GLY A 176 -0.83 -1.98 -8.05
C GLY A 176 -2.11 -2.04 -8.85
N ALA A 177 -2.82 -3.18 -8.85
CA ALA A 177 -4.05 -3.33 -9.62
C ALA A 177 -5.03 -4.30 -8.98
N ASP A 178 -6.31 -3.97 -9.02
CA ASP A 178 -7.42 -4.89 -8.78
C ASP A 178 -8.65 -4.49 -9.62
N LEU A 179 -9.39 -5.48 -10.10
CA LEU A 179 -10.71 -5.34 -10.69
C LEU A 179 -11.75 -5.98 -9.77
N LEU A 180 -12.95 -5.43 -9.77
CA LEU A 180 -14.06 -5.96 -8.99
C LEU A 180 -14.73 -7.13 -9.72
N SER A 181 -15.33 -8.01 -8.93
CA SER A 181 -16.10 -9.16 -9.38
C SER A 181 -17.21 -9.47 -8.39
N ARG A 182 -18.14 -10.36 -8.76
CA ARG A 182 -19.12 -10.91 -7.81
C ARG A 182 -18.44 -11.42 -6.55
N PHE A 183 -17.32 -12.13 -6.70
CA PHE A 183 -16.54 -12.68 -5.59
C PHE A 183 -16.18 -11.63 -4.54
N ILE A 184 -15.57 -10.52 -4.98
CA ILE A 184 -15.09 -9.45 -4.09
C ILE A 184 -16.26 -8.69 -3.47
N VAL A 185 -17.23 -8.25 -4.29
CA VAL A 185 -18.36 -7.44 -3.79
C VAL A 185 -19.23 -8.22 -2.82
N SER A 186 -19.50 -9.52 -3.09
CA SER A 186 -20.23 -10.39 -2.16
C SER A 186 -19.50 -10.56 -0.83
N GLY A 187 -18.16 -10.68 -0.86
CA GLY A 187 -17.35 -10.82 0.34
C GLY A 187 -17.43 -9.60 1.25
N PHE A 188 -17.22 -8.41 0.70
CA PHE A 188 -17.36 -7.17 1.47
C PHE A 188 -18.80 -6.90 1.90
N GLY A 189 -19.79 -7.29 1.08
CA GLY A 189 -21.22 -7.24 1.43
C GLY A 189 -21.55 -8.14 2.63
N ALA A 190 -20.99 -9.35 2.68
CA ALA A 190 -21.17 -10.28 3.81
C ALA A 190 -20.66 -9.72 5.14
N PHE A 191 -19.59 -8.90 5.11
CA PHE A 191 -19.11 -8.16 6.27
C PHE A 191 -19.98 -6.98 6.69
N LYS A 192 -21.00 -6.61 5.89
CA LYS A 192 -21.75 -5.35 6.05
C LYS A 192 -20.82 -4.13 6.09
N ALA A 193 -19.74 -4.18 5.34
CA ALA A 193 -18.73 -3.14 5.28
C ALA A 193 -19.00 -2.11 4.17
N LEU A 194 -19.93 -2.41 3.25
CA LEU A 194 -20.23 -1.54 2.12
C LEU A 194 -21.23 -0.44 2.51
N SER A 195 -20.89 0.79 2.09
CA SER A 195 -21.80 1.93 2.18
C SER A 195 -22.80 1.92 1.01
N PRO A 196 -24.10 2.14 1.24
CA PRO A 196 -25.07 2.31 0.16
C PRO A 196 -24.90 3.65 -0.58
N GLU A 197 -24.31 4.65 0.07
CA GLU A 197 -23.99 5.97 -0.48
C GLU A 197 -22.49 6.14 -0.72
N VAL A 198 -22.07 7.27 -1.26
CA VAL A 198 -20.66 7.65 -1.32
C VAL A 198 -20.09 7.70 0.11
N CYS A 199 -19.04 6.94 0.35
CA CYS A 199 -18.43 6.82 1.66
C CYS A 199 -17.87 8.15 2.17
N ARG A 200 -17.81 8.32 3.51
CA ARG A 200 -17.42 9.56 4.19
C ARG A 200 -16.31 9.27 5.20
N PRO A 201 -15.06 9.16 4.77
CA PRO A 201 -13.96 8.86 5.69
C PRO A 201 -13.91 9.82 6.87
N PHE A 202 -13.76 9.28 8.09
CA PHE A 202 -13.68 9.97 9.38
C PHE A 202 -14.92 10.78 9.81
N ASP A 203 -15.95 10.85 8.96
CA ASP A 203 -17.17 11.63 9.26
C ASP A 203 -18.05 10.94 10.31
N ALA A 204 -18.78 11.75 11.08
CA ALA A 204 -19.72 11.26 12.08
C ALA A 204 -20.85 10.41 11.48
N ALA A 205 -21.24 10.65 10.23
CA ALA A 205 -22.26 9.90 9.50
C ALA A 205 -21.67 8.78 8.61
N ARG A 206 -20.39 8.38 8.82
CA ARG A 206 -19.79 7.27 8.06
C ARG A 206 -20.53 5.96 8.32
N CYS A 207 -20.75 5.16 7.30
CA CYS A 207 -21.50 3.91 7.40
C CYS A 207 -20.88 2.74 6.63
N GLY A 208 -19.64 2.87 6.16
CA GLY A 208 -18.94 1.84 5.42
C GLY A 208 -18.15 2.38 4.23
N LEU A 209 -17.42 1.51 3.58
CA LEU A 209 -16.59 1.82 2.42
C LEU A 209 -17.34 1.63 1.09
N ASN A 210 -16.79 2.19 0.02
CA ASN A 210 -17.12 1.76 -1.35
C ASN A 210 -15.88 1.10 -1.97
N LEU A 211 -16.10 0.19 -2.89
CA LEU A 211 -15.04 -0.47 -3.66
C LEU A 211 -14.75 0.28 -4.95
N GLY A 212 -13.53 0.10 -5.49
CA GLY A 212 -13.15 0.68 -6.77
C GLY A 212 -12.13 -0.15 -7.53
N GLU A 213 -12.14 -0.01 -8.84
CA GLU A 213 -11.19 -0.61 -9.78
C GLU A 213 -10.10 0.40 -10.12
N ALA A 214 -8.85 -0.05 -10.20
CA ALA A 214 -7.74 0.76 -10.70
C ALA A 214 -6.54 -0.09 -11.08
N ALA A 215 -5.66 0.51 -11.92
CA ALA A 215 -4.25 0.16 -12.00
C ALA A 215 -3.42 1.44 -11.87
N ALA A 216 -2.44 1.40 -11.01
CA ALA A 216 -1.48 2.48 -10.79
C ALA A 216 -0.07 1.93 -10.88
N THR A 217 0.76 2.52 -11.72
CA THR A 217 2.16 2.13 -11.90
C THR A 217 3.07 3.25 -11.47
N LEU A 218 4.10 2.91 -10.70
CA LEU A 218 5.17 3.79 -10.28
C LEU A 218 6.50 3.08 -10.53
N ILE A 219 7.44 3.74 -11.20
CA ILE A 219 8.75 3.18 -11.51
C ILE A 219 9.81 3.85 -10.65
N LEU A 220 10.51 3.05 -9.86
CA LEU A 220 11.68 3.46 -9.10
C LEU A 220 12.93 3.11 -9.90
N SER A 221 13.89 4.04 -9.96
CA SER A 221 15.13 3.85 -10.69
C SER A 221 16.34 4.26 -9.87
N ARG A 222 17.45 3.54 -10.06
CA ARG A 222 18.75 3.93 -9.55
C ARG A 222 19.34 4.98 -10.49
N THR A 223 19.56 6.20 -9.98
CA THR A 223 20.23 7.29 -10.71
C THR A 223 21.68 7.39 -10.25
N GLU A 224 22.62 7.25 -11.20
CA GLU A 224 24.02 7.58 -10.97
C GLU A 224 24.13 9.10 -10.99
N GLY A 225 24.63 9.72 -9.94
CA GLY A 225 24.72 11.16 -9.66
C GLY A 225 24.96 12.17 -10.80
N GLU A 226 24.84 11.78 -12.03
CA GLU A 226 24.82 12.67 -13.19
C GLU A 226 23.43 13.27 -13.35
N VAL A 227 23.39 14.59 -13.35
CA VAL A 227 22.19 15.35 -13.75
C VAL A 227 21.93 15.03 -15.22
N HIS A 228 21.21 13.95 -15.48
CA HIS A 228 20.62 13.79 -16.79
C HIS A 228 19.64 14.95 -16.97
N ASP A 229 19.90 15.78 -17.98
CA ASP A 229 18.87 16.66 -18.53
C ASP A 229 17.75 15.73 -19.01
N SER A 230 16.80 15.42 -18.11
CA SER A 230 15.59 14.73 -18.51
C SER A 230 14.96 15.57 -19.61
N PRO A 231 14.63 15.02 -20.76
CA PRO A 231 13.89 15.77 -21.76
C PRO A 231 12.65 16.28 -21.03
N SER A 232 12.46 17.57 -21.07
CA SER A 232 11.23 18.22 -20.64
C SER A 232 10.10 17.73 -21.55
N SER A 233 9.62 16.50 -21.34
CA SER A 233 8.34 16.13 -21.88
C SER A 233 7.31 16.95 -21.11
N SER A 234 6.67 17.87 -21.79
CA SER A 234 5.59 18.70 -21.28
C SER A 234 4.36 17.89 -20.81
N SER A 235 4.50 16.58 -20.73
CA SER A 235 3.49 15.60 -20.35
C SER A 235 3.76 14.89 -19.01
N ALA A 236 4.92 15.09 -18.37
CA ALA A 236 5.21 14.47 -17.07
C ALA A 236 4.23 14.99 -16.01
N ALA A 237 3.55 14.08 -15.33
CA ALA A 237 2.55 14.41 -14.32
C ALA A 237 3.16 14.92 -13.02
N LEU A 238 4.40 14.52 -12.72
CA LEU A 238 5.22 14.98 -11.60
C LEU A 238 6.40 15.81 -12.15
N SER A 239 6.62 16.96 -11.53
CA SER A 239 7.65 17.93 -11.95
C SER A 239 8.94 17.85 -11.12
N HIS A 240 8.86 17.22 -9.94
CA HIS A 240 9.98 17.06 -9.02
C HIS A 240 10.37 15.58 -8.90
N ARG A 241 11.57 15.34 -8.37
CA ARG A 241 12.03 14.00 -8.05
C ARG A 241 11.54 13.60 -6.67
N TRP A 242 11.13 12.35 -6.52
CA TRP A 242 10.64 11.78 -5.28
C TRP A 242 11.48 10.59 -4.85
N THR A 243 11.79 10.51 -3.56
CA THR A 243 12.45 9.35 -2.97
C THR A 243 11.62 8.79 -1.84
N LEU A 244 11.65 7.46 -1.66
CA LEU A 244 11.17 6.82 -0.45
C LEU A 244 12.27 6.96 0.61
N ARG A 245 12.06 7.85 1.58
CA ARG A 245 13.00 8.13 2.66
C ARG A 245 13.11 6.95 3.62
N SER A 246 11.96 6.42 4.01
CA SER A 246 11.84 5.24 4.87
C SER A 246 10.45 4.64 4.73
N GLY A 247 10.27 3.46 5.25
CA GLY A 247 8.97 2.81 5.32
C GLY A 247 9.02 1.55 6.17
N CYS A 248 7.88 1.16 6.70
CA CYS A 248 7.78 0.01 7.57
C CYS A 248 6.45 -0.71 7.43
N VAL A 249 6.50 -2.03 7.57
CA VAL A 249 5.32 -2.88 7.73
C VAL A 249 5.33 -3.46 9.15
N ARG A 250 4.19 -3.37 9.84
CA ARG A 250 3.98 -3.94 11.18
C ARG A 250 2.63 -4.64 11.26
N ASN A 251 2.54 -5.61 12.17
CA ASN A 251 1.29 -6.34 12.41
C ASN A 251 0.63 -5.92 13.72
N ASP A 252 -0.71 -5.85 13.72
CA ASP A 252 -1.51 -5.60 14.93
C ASP A 252 -1.40 -6.73 15.96
N ALA A 253 -1.12 -7.95 15.50
CA ALA A 253 -1.12 -9.17 16.30
C ALA A 253 -2.39 -9.34 17.15
N ASN A 254 -3.54 -8.86 16.65
CA ASN A 254 -4.79 -8.79 17.41
C ASN A 254 -5.92 -9.65 16.79
N HIS A 255 -6.32 -9.37 15.56
CA HIS A 255 -7.43 -10.05 14.88
C HIS A 255 -7.24 -10.05 13.35
N ILE A 256 -7.67 -11.14 12.67
CA ILE A 256 -7.46 -11.29 11.22
C ILE A 256 -8.30 -10.34 10.35
N SER A 257 -9.43 -9.84 10.83
CA SER A 257 -10.33 -8.97 10.06
C SER A 257 -10.72 -7.67 10.75
N GLY A 258 -10.34 -7.47 12.01
CA GLY A 258 -10.59 -6.27 12.77
C GLY A 258 -9.28 -5.56 13.15
N PRO A 259 -9.22 -4.21 13.07
CA PRO A 259 -8.03 -3.47 13.47
C PRO A 259 -7.83 -3.52 14.99
N SER A 260 -6.60 -3.23 15.43
CA SER A 260 -6.29 -3.03 16.85
C SER A 260 -7.10 -1.88 17.43
N ARG A 261 -7.65 -2.05 18.63
CA ARG A 261 -8.42 -0.97 19.30
C ARG A 261 -7.55 0.20 19.73
N THR A 262 -6.26 -0.05 19.98
CA THR A 262 -5.28 0.97 20.38
C THR A 262 -4.47 1.50 19.22
N GLY A 263 -4.72 1.04 17.98
CA GLY A 263 -3.94 1.42 16.80
C GLY A 263 -2.50 0.91 16.83
N GLU A 264 -2.22 -0.19 17.53
CA GLU A 264 -0.87 -0.66 17.85
C GLU A 264 0.00 -0.85 16.62
N GLY A 265 -0.47 -1.58 15.59
CA GLY A 265 0.34 -1.86 14.40
C GLY A 265 0.66 -0.60 13.59
N VAL A 266 -0.31 0.31 13.41
CA VAL A 266 -0.08 1.60 12.73
C VAL A 266 0.86 2.48 13.53
N TYR A 267 0.68 2.56 14.86
CA TYR A 267 1.58 3.33 15.75
C TYR A 267 3.03 2.84 15.66
N ARG A 268 3.26 1.53 15.76
CA ARG A 268 4.60 0.94 15.61
C ARG A 268 5.19 1.22 14.24
N ALA A 269 4.39 1.09 13.17
CA ALA A 269 4.84 1.40 11.82
C ALA A 269 5.19 2.89 11.65
N LEU A 270 4.43 3.82 12.26
CA LEU A 270 4.73 5.25 12.28
C LEU A 270 6.06 5.52 13.00
N CYS A 271 6.22 5.00 14.23
CA CYS A 271 7.45 5.17 15.00
C CYS A 271 8.68 4.62 14.25
N ALA A 272 8.57 3.41 13.70
CA ALA A 272 9.66 2.81 12.93
C ALA A 272 10.02 3.66 11.71
N THR A 273 9.01 4.13 10.95
CA THR A 273 9.21 4.94 9.75
C THR A 273 9.85 6.29 10.06
N LEU A 274 9.50 6.90 11.20
CA LEU A 274 10.05 8.18 11.65
C LEU A 274 11.39 8.04 12.40
N GLY A 275 11.90 6.82 12.60
CA GLY A 275 13.14 6.57 13.35
C GLY A 275 12.98 6.67 14.87
N LEU A 276 11.74 6.65 15.38
CA LEU A 276 11.39 6.77 16.79
C LEU A 276 11.32 5.40 17.47
N SER A 277 11.33 5.36 18.81
CA SER A 277 11.11 4.12 19.57
C SER A 277 9.71 3.55 19.31
N GLU A 278 9.62 2.23 19.12
CA GLU A 278 8.36 1.50 18.97
C GLU A 278 7.79 1.00 20.31
N GLU A 279 8.45 1.33 21.42
CA GLU A 279 7.99 0.90 22.73
C GLU A 279 6.61 1.48 23.05
N SER A 280 5.73 0.64 23.52
CA SER A 280 4.36 0.99 23.87
C SER A 280 3.97 0.27 25.17
N ASN A 281 3.50 1.06 26.12
CA ASN A 281 2.92 0.57 27.38
C ASN A 281 1.39 0.67 27.35
N ILE A 282 0.80 0.86 26.15
CA ILE A 282 -0.63 1.04 25.97
C ILE A 282 -1.25 -0.32 25.61
N GLU A 283 -1.88 -0.95 26.58
CA GLU A 283 -2.62 -2.21 26.38
C GLU A 283 -4.10 -1.98 26.05
N ASN A 284 -4.65 -0.86 26.53
CA ASN A 284 -6.05 -0.50 26.33
C ASN A 284 -6.24 1.03 26.25
N LEU A 285 -7.46 1.48 25.97
CA LEU A 285 -7.78 2.91 25.80
C LEU A 285 -7.73 3.69 27.12
N GLU A 286 -7.86 3.05 28.28
CA GLU A 286 -7.77 3.68 29.60
C GLU A 286 -6.32 4.09 29.85
N ASP A 287 -5.35 3.23 29.50
CA ASP A 287 -3.92 3.54 29.60
C ASP A 287 -3.55 4.78 28.78
N LEU A 288 -4.17 4.95 27.59
CA LEU A 288 -3.94 6.10 26.73
C LEU A 288 -4.47 7.41 27.35
N GLN A 289 -5.57 7.35 28.09
CA GLN A 289 -6.11 8.51 28.80
C GLN A 289 -5.25 8.90 30.00
N GLU A 290 -4.70 7.91 30.72
CA GLU A 290 -3.84 8.13 31.85
C GLU A 290 -2.43 8.60 31.46
N ASN A 291 -1.93 8.13 30.31
CA ASN A 291 -0.60 8.43 29.79
C ASN A 291 -0.68 9.04 28.37
N PRO A 292 -1.11 10.30 28.23
CA PRO A 292 -1.16 10.96 26.94
C PRO A 292 0.25 11.14 26.35
N PRO A 293 0.41 11.03 25.04
CA PRO A 293 1.72 11.14 24.40
C PRO A 293 2.35 12.53 24.59
N HIS A 294 3.65 12.58 24.83
CA HIS A 294 4.43 13.80 25.08
C HIS A 294 5.54 13.98 24.03
N TRP A 295 5.17 14.12 22.76
CA TRP A 295 6.12 14.28 21.66
C TRP A 295 6.66 15.70 21.51
N SER A 296 5.96 16.72 22.03
CA SER A 296 6.30 18.14 21.81
C SER A 296 7.69 18.52 22.29
N ASP A 297 8.28 17.78 23.22
CA ASP A 297 9.61 18.06 23.78
C ASP A 297 10.71 17.14 23.22
N ASP A 298 10.33 16.11 22.46
CA ASP A 298 11.27 15.18 21.83
C ASP A 298 11.95 15.82 20.61
N PRO A 299 13.30 15.99 20.62
CA PRO A 299 14.02 16.61 19.52
C PRO A 299 14.03 15.75 18.25
N ASP A 300 14.04 14.41 18.40
CA ASP A 300 14.04 13.48 17.26
C ASP A 300 12.69 13.52 16.56
N TRP A 301 11.60 13.55 17.32
CA TRP A 301 10.26 13.73 16.79
C TRP A 301 10.09 15.07 16.05
N LYS A 302 10.58 16.19 16.64
CA LYS A 302 10.54 17.51 15.99
C LYS A 302 11.30 17.50 14.65
N SER A 303 12.49 16.90 14.66
CA SER A 303 13.31 16.78 13.46
C SER A 303 12.63 15.93 12.37
N ALA A 304 12.07 14.78 12.75
CA ALA A 304 11.40 13.87 11.81
C ALA A 304 10.12 14.48 11.21
N THR A 305 9.37 15.27 11.97
CA THR A 305 8.07 15.80 11.55
C THR A 305 8.09 17.21 10.93
N ALA A 306 9.22 17.92 11.06
CA ALA A 306 9.35 19.34 10.64
C ALA A 306 9.01 19.62 9.16
N HIS A 307 9.22 18.65 8.28
CA HIS A 307 9.03 18.77 6.83
C HIS A 307 7.77 18.04 6.32
N LEU A 308 7.01 17.41 7.20
CA LEU A 308 5.79 16.70 6.82
C LEU A 308 4.69 17.69 6.41
N ALA A 309 4.30 17.62 5.16
CA ALA A 309 3.21 18.43 4.60
C ALA A 309 1.84 17.87 5.00
N CYS A 310 1.68 16.55 4.96
CA CYS A 310 0.39 15.90 5.24
C CYS A 310 0.52 14.40 5.55
N VAL A 311 -0.61 13.84 5.94
CA VAL A 311 -0.82 12.40 6.10
C VAL A 311 -1.88 11.94 5.11
N SER A 312 -1.50 11.04 4.18
CA SER A 312 -2.44 10.32 3.33
C SER A 312 -2.93 9.07 4.07
N CYS A 313 -4.10 9.18 4.67
CA CYS A 313 -4.70 8.16 5.51
C CYS A 313 -5.23 6.97 4.70
N HIS A 314 -5.40 5.82 5.36
CA HIS A 314 -6.19 4.73 4.80
C HIS A 314 -7.66 5.14 4.67
N GLY A 315 -8.29 5.61 5.75
CA GLY A 315 -9.58 6.31 5.76
C GLY A 315 -10.66 5.61 4.94
N THR A 316 -11.15 4.45 5.42
CA THR A 316 -12.11 3.62 4.69
C THR A 316 -13.57 4.00 4.91
N ALA A 317 -13.86 4.95 5.79
CA ALA A 317 -15.20 5.29 6.26
C ALA A 317 -15.89 4.15 7.03
N THR A 318 -15.15 3.15 7.48
CA THR A 318 -15.64 2.13 8.41
C THR A 318 -15.45 2.60 9.85
N ALA A 319 -16.37 2.22 10.74
CA ALA A 319 -16.36 2.70 12.12
C ALA A 319 -15.05 2.38 12.85
N TYR A 320 -14.53 1.16 12.65
CA TYR A 320 -13.37 0.68 13.41
C TYR A 320 -12.02 1.11 12.81
N ASN A 321 -11.88 1.15 11.48
CA ASN A 321 -10.62 1.53 10.86
C ASN A 321 -10.31 3.02 11.08
N ASP A 322 -11.29 3.89 10.82
CA ASP A 322 -11.07 5.33 10.96
C ASP A 322 -10.81 5.71 12.42
N GLU A 323 -11.49 5.04 13.37
CA GLU A 323 -11.21 5.19 14.80
C GLU A 323 -9.78 4.76 15.13
N MET A 324 -9.35 3.59 14.68
CA MET A 324 -8.02 3.05 14.91
C MET A 324 -6.93 3.98 14.36
N GLU A 325 -7.11 4.50 13.13
CA GLU A 325 -6.14 5.44 12.52
C GLU A 325 -6.05 6.74 13.33
N SER A 326 -7.18 7.28 13.80
CA SER A 326 -7.20 8.49 14.63
C SER A 326 -6.41 8.31 15.93
N ILE A 327 -6.58 7.16 16.58
CA ILE A 327 -5.86 6.80 17.79
C ILE A 327 -4.35 6.67 17.51
N ALA A 328 -3.97 5.97 16.44
CA ALA A 328 -2.57 5.80 16.08
C ALA A 328 -1.86 7.12 15.78
N LEU A 329 -2.53 8.02 15.04
CA LEU A 329 -2.01 9.37 14.75
C LEU A 329 -1.93 10.24 16.02
N TYR A 330 -2.90 10.11 16.93
CA TYR A 330 -2.83 10.78 18.23
C TYR A 330 -1.65 10.29 19.05
N ARG A 331 -1.46 8.99 19.15
CA ARG A 331 -0.32 8.36 19.87
C ARG A 331 1.02 8.83 19.30
N ALA A 332 1.11 9.00 17.99
CA ALA A 332 2.32 9.50 17.32
C ALA A 332 2.45 11.03 17.32
N GLY A 333 1.49 11.78 17.91
CA GLY A 333 1.51 13.24 17.97
C GLY A 333 1.23 13.94 16.65
N LEU A 334 0.61 13.27 15.67
CA LEU A 334 0.50 13.73 14.28
C LEU A 334 -0.90 14.26 13.90
N THR A 335 -1.84 14.36 14.86
CA THR A 335 -3.22 14.82 14.59
C THR A 335 -3.32 16.24 14.08
N HIS A 336 -2.30 17.07 14.31
CA HIS A 336 -2.22 18.47 13.87
C HIS A 336 -1.85 18.61 12.39
N LEU A 337 -1.27 17.57 11.78
CA LEU A 337 -0.90 17.59 10.36
C LEU A 337 -2.16 17.50 9.49
N PRO A 338 -2.20 18.24 8.35
CA PRO A 338 -3.26 18.06 7.37
C PRO A 338 -3.39 16.59 6.96
N ALA A 339 -4.59 16.05 7.08
CA ALA A 339 -4.89 14.65 6.78
C ALA A 339 -6.02 14.54 5.74
N TYR A 340 -6.04 13.47 4.95
CA TYR A 340 -7.11 13.24 3.99
C TYR A 340 -7.21 11.78 3.55
N SER A 341 -8.34 11.42 2.91
CA SER A 341 -8.56 10.14 2.25
C SER A 341 -9.21 10.34 0.88
N LEU A 342 -8.74 9.60 -0.11
CA LEU A 342 -9.26 9.60 -1.49
C LEU A 342 -10.34 8.53 -1.74
N LYS A 343 -10.70 7.74 -0.71
CA LYS A 343 -11.66 6.62 -0.86
C LYS A 343 -13.05 7.08 -1.31
N SER A 344 -13.49 8.28 -0.95
CA SER A 344 -14.75 8.86 -1.41
C SER A 344 -14.72 9.34 -2.87
N THR A 345 -13.55 9.35 -3.49
CA THR A 345 -13.39 9.68 -4.92
C THR A 345 -13.25 8.43 -5.79
N PHE A 346 -12.41 7.50 -5.39
CA PHE A 346 -12.05 6.32 -6.19
C PHE A 346 -12.70 5.02 -5.69
N GLY A 347 -13.28 5.01 -4.49
CA GLY A 347 -13.53 3.78 -3.75
C GLY A 347 -12.24 3.21 -3.16
N HIS A 348 -12.35 2.11 -2.45
CA HIS A 348 -11.19 1.34 -2.00
C HIS A 348 -10.70 0.45 -3.15
N THR A 349 -9.57 0.79 -3.73
CA THR A 349 -8.99 0.11 -4.91
C THR A 349 -8.08 -1.07 -4.53
N LEU A 350 -8.25 -1.61 -3.32
CA LEU A 350 -7.61 -2.83 -2.83
C LEU A 350 -6.07 -2.78 -2.99
N GLY A 351 -5.46 -3.71 -3.76
CA GLY A 351 -4.03 -3.75 -4.00
C GLY A 351 -3.47 -2.54 -4.74
N ALA A 352 -4.29 -1.83 -5.53
CA ALA A 352 -3.89 -0.60 -6.20
C ALA A 352 -3.79 0.62 -5.26
N ALA A 353 -4.49 0.60 -4.11
CA ALA A 353 -4.67 1.77 -3.25
C ALA A 353 -3.34 2.42 -2.83
N GLY A 354 -2.35 1.61 -2.46
CA GLY A 354 -1.05 2.10 -2.02
C GLY A 354 -0.30 2.91 -3.07
N VAL A 355 -0.29 2.43 -4.31
CA VAL A 355 0.39 3.10 -5.43
C VAL A 355 -0.41 4.32 -5.90
N LEU A 356 -1.73 4.17 -6.12
CA LEU A 356 -2.62 5.23 -6.55
C LEU A 356 -2.58 6.44 -5.61
N GLU A 357 -2.80 6.19 -4.32
CA GLU A 357 -2.89 7.26 -3.32
C GLU A 357 -1.52 7.91 -3.08
N THR A 358 -0.41 7.16 -3.14
CA THR A 358 0.96 7.69 -3.09
C THR A 358 1.21 8.66 -4.25
N LEU A 359 0.93 8.24 -5.48
CA LEU A 359 1.14 9.05 -6.68
C LEU A 359 0.35 10.37 -6.62
N LEU A 360 -0.93 10.28 -6.25
CA LEU A 360 -1.77 11.47 -6.15
C LEU A 360 -1.34 12.39 -4.99
N THR A 361 -0.81 11.83 -3.89
CA THR A 361 -0.27 12.66 -2.79
C THR A 361 1.01 13.38 -3.19
N MET A 362 1.91 12.73 -3.96
CA MET A 362 3.07 13.41 -4.55
C MET A 362 2.64 14.63 -5.36
N ALA A 363 1.66 14.47 -6.24
CA ALA A 363 1.14 15.57 -7.04
C ALA A 363 0.46 16.66 -6.21
N ALA A 364 -0.20 16.32 -5.09
CA ALA A 364 -0.78 17.28 -4.16
C ALA A 364 0.29 18.16 -3.51
N VAL A 365 1.37 17.53 -3.02
CA VAL A 365 2.50 18.26 -2.40
C VAL A 365 3.19 19.15 -3.42
N GLU A 366 3.46 18.68 -4.65
CA GLU A 366 4.05 19.50 -5.72
C GLU A 366 3.20 20.72 -6.08
N GLN A 367 1.87 20.57 -6.07
CA GLN A 367 0.95 21.66 -6.38
C GLN A 367 0.68 22.58 -5.19
N GLY A 368 1.16 22.23 -3.99
CA GLY A 368 0.90 22.95 -2.76
C GLY A 368 -0.59 22.96 -2.38
N VAL A 369 -1.35 21.93 -2.79
CA VAL A 369 -2.80 21.84 -2.55
C VAL A 369 -3.17 20.43 -2.12
N LEU A 370 -3.70 20.27 -0.91
CA LEU A 370 -4.31 19.04 -0.44
C LEU A 370 -5.79 19.01 -0.85
N TRP A 371 -6.18 18.00 -1.61
CA TRP A 371 -7.61 17.81 -1.94
C TRP A 371 -8.38 17.39 -0.69
N GLY A 372 -9.60 17.90 -0.55
CA GLY A 372 -10.42 17.58 0.61
C GLY A 372 -10.86 16.13 0.66
N THR A 373 -11.16 15.65 1.85
CA THR A 373 -11.85 14.37 2.09
C THR A 373 -13.33 14.55 1.77
N ARG A 374 -13.73 14.15 0.56
CA ARG A 374 -15.09 14.34 0.07
C ARG A 374 -16.13 13.76 1.03
N GLY A 375 -17.16 14.54 1.36
CA GLY A 375 -18.26 14.14 2.24
C GLY A 375 -17.97 14.27 3.73
N TYR A 376 -16.76 14.67 4.12
CA TYR A 376 -16.46 15.01 5.51
C TYR A 376 -17.16 16.29 5.91
N SER A 377 -17.86 16.29 7.05
CA SER A 377 -18.58 17.43 7.59
C SER A 377 -18.35 17.66 9.08
N ALA A 378 -18.18 16.59 9.84
CA ALA A 378 -17.91 16.64 11.27
C ALA A 378 -17.13 15.38 11.69
N SER A 379 -16.23 15.54 12.67
CA SER A 379 -15.45 14.40 13.19
C SER A 379 -16.37 13.34 13.80
N GLY A 380 -16.14 12.09 13.38
CA GLY A 380 -16.80 10.90 13.93
C GLY A 380 -15.84 9.97 14.66
N VAL A 381 -14.62 10.44 14.97
CA VAL A 381 -13.57 9.68 15.65
C VAL A 381 -13.19 10.32 16.97
N SER A 382 -12.63 9.55 17.90
CA SER A 382 -12.34 10.01 19.27
C SER A 382 -11.21 11.04 19.33
N HIS A 383 -10.25 10.97 18.41
CA HIS A 383 -9.15 11.93 18.31
C HIS A 383 -9.27 12.69 16.99
N GLU A 384 -9.69 13.93 17.08
CA GLU A 384 -9.94 14.78 15.91
C GLU A 384 -8.66 14.96 15.09
N LEU A 385 -8.78 14.74 13.77
CA LEU A 385 -7.71 14.95 12.80
C LEU A 385 -7.94 16.28 12.05
N SER A 386 -6.86 16.87 11.55
CA SER A 386 -6.92 18.08 10.71
C SER A 386 -7.43 17.73 9.30
N LEU A 387 -8.75 17.54 9.16
CA LEU A 387 -9.46 17.16 7.95
C LEU A 387 -10.34 18.29 7.42
N SER A 388 -10.54 18.35 6.10
CA SER A 388 -11.49 19.23 5.44
C SER A 388 -12.16 18.53 4.26
N SER A 389 -13.38 18.92 3.93
CA SER A 389 -14.05 18.52 2.68
C SER A 389 -13.59 19.34 1.47
N GLU A 390 -13.03 20.50 1.71
CA GLU A 390 -12.55 21.43 0.69
C GLU A 390 -11.04 21.34 0.51
N ALA A 391 -10.55 21.71 -0.67
CA ALA A 391 -9.13 21.79 -0.94
C ALA A 391 -8.47 22.84 -0.04
N GLN A 392 -7.28 22.51 0.50
CA GLN A 392 -6.52 23.36 1.42
C GLN A 392 -5.13 23.66 0.87
N PRO A 393 -4.54 24.82 1.17
CA PRO A 393 -3.12 25.05 0.90
C PRO A 393 -2.26 24.05 1.67
N LEU A 394 -1.20 23.58 1.02
CA LEU A 394 -0.27 22.63 1.59
C LEU A 394 1.14 23.20 1.57
N SER A 395 1.88 23.01 2.65
CA SER A 395 3.28 23.42 2.77
C SER A 395 4.11 22.27 3.32
N GLY A 396 5.35 22.14 2.84
CA GLY A 396 6.25 21.04 3.16
C GLY A 396 6.66 20.30 1.89
N ASP A 397 7.61 19.39 2.02
CA ASP A 397 8.23 18.67 0.91
C ASP A 397 8.17 17.14 1.08
N SER A 398 7.44 16.68 2.09
CA SER A 398 7.34 15.25 2.40
C SER A 398 5.96 14.90 2.96
N PHE A 399 5.61 13.62 2.91
CA PHE A 399 4.34 13.13 3.45
C PHE A 399 4.44 11.69 3.95
N LEU A 400 3.49 11.32 4.81
CA LEU A 400 3.29 9.93 5.23
C LEU A 400 2.11 9.31 4.49
N LYS A 401 2.30 8.12 3.96
CA LYS A 401 1.23 7.27 3.40
C LYS A 401 0.95 6.11 4.35
N LEU A 402 -0.29 6.02 4.84
CA LEU A 402 -0.75 4.97 5.74
C LEU A 402 -1.73 4.04 5.03
N LEU A 403 -1.58 2.75 5.25
CA LEU A 403 -2.56 1.72 4.86
C LEU A 403 -2.62 0.62 5.92
N SER A 404 -3.83 0.10 6.10
CA SER A 404 -4.12 -1.06 6.96
C SER A 404 -4.88 -2.12 6.17
N GLY A 405 -4.69 -3.39 6.51
CA GLY A 405 -5.30 -4.50 5.78
C GLY A 405 -5.73 -5.66 6.69
N PHE A 406 -6.58 -6.53 6.16
CA PHE A 406 -6.91 -7.80 6.79
C PHE A 406 -5.65 -8.62 7.04
N GLY A 407 -5.64 -9.43 8.10
CA GLY A 407 -4.43 -10.08 8.63
C GLY A 407 -3.70 -9.21 9.65
N GLY A 408 -4.24 -8.02 9.98
CA GLY A 408 -3.63 -7.08 10.92
C GLY A 408 -2.38 -6.38 10.38
N CYS A 409 -2.15 -6.43 9.06
CA CYS A 409 -0.98 -5.81 8.44
C CYS A 409 -1.18 -4.31 8.23
N ASN A 410 -0.15 -3.51 8.55
CA ASN A 410 -0.14 -2.06 8.42
C ASN A 410 1.15 -1.61 7.74
N ALA A 411 1.06 -0.66 6.82
CA ALA A 411 2.20 -0.09 6.13
C ALA A 411 2.20 1.43 6.29
N VAL A 412 3.37 1.99 6.60
CA VAL A 412 3.64 3.42 6.60
C VAL A 412 4.84 3.68 5.71
N LEU A 413 4.70 4.61 4.77
CA LEU A 413 5.77 5.05 3.89
C LEU A 413 5.99 6.55 4.06
N TRP A 414 7.25 6.98 4.15
CA TRP A 414 7.64 8.37 4.18
C TRP A 414 8.30 8.77 2.86
N TRP A 415 7.60 9.55 2.09
CA TRP A 415 8.06 10.07 0.81
C TRP A 415 8.57 11.50 0.95
N GLN A 416 9.66 11.80 0.27
CA GLN A 416 10.26 13.12 0.24
C GLN A 416 10.55 13.59 -1.17
N MET A 417 10.16 14.82 -1.46
CA MET A 417 10.50 15.53 -2.67
C MET A 417 11.95 15.99 -2.60
N CYS A 418 12.73 15.70 -3.63
CA CYS A 418 14.13 16.11 -3.72
C CYS A 418 14.20 17.43 -4.47
N ASP A 419 14.94 18.40 -3.92
CA ASP A 419 15.28 19.60 -4.66
C ASP A 419 16.12 19.22 -5.89
N VAL A 420 15.58 19.48 -7.06
CA VAL A 420 16.41 19.51 -8.27
C VAL A 420 17.31 20.75 -8.14
N PRO A 421 18.64 20.63 -8.11
CA PRO A 421 19.48 21.80 -8.17
C PRO A 421 19.12 22.56 -9.44
N GLN A 422 18.41 23.68 -9.32
CA GLN A 422 18.21 24.57 -10.45
C GLN A 422 19.63 24.99 -10.87
N LYS A 423 20.11 24.47 -12.01
CA LYS A 423 21.21 25.11 -12.70
C LYS A 423 20.81 26.56 -12.85
N LYS A 424 21.38 27.45 -12.02
CA LYS A 424 21.36 28.88 -12.29
C LYS A 424 21.85 29.00 -13.73
N SER A 425 20.93 29.28 -14.65
CA SER A 425 21.26 29.60 -16.01
C SER A 425 22.14 30.83 -15.93
N ALA A 426 23.46 30.63 -15.95
CA ALA A 426 24.42 31.65 -16.29
C ALA A 426 24.23 31.91 -17.78
N LEU A 427 23.16 32.55 -18.14
CA LEU A 427 23.01 33.20 -19.43
C LEU A 427 23.93 34.41 -19.37
N LEU A 428 25.11 34.17 -19.93
CA LEU A 428 26.03 35.16 -20.41
C LEU A 428 25.28 36.34 -20.99
N ALA A 429 25.60 37.53 -20.47
CA ALA A 429 25.39 38.77 -21.14
C ALA A 429 26.11 38.69 -22.49
N HIS A 430 25.36 38.56 -23.56
CA HIS A 430 25.76 38.96 -24.90
C HIS A 430 24.69 39.89 -25.44
N ASP A 431 25.13 41.13 -25.65
CA ASP A 431 24.40 42.16 -26.38
C ASP A 431 23.88 41.65 -27.71
N SER A 432 22.69 41.92 -28.06
CA SER A 432 22.28 42.63 -29.30
C SER A 432 20.77 42.57 -29.54
N GLU A 433 20.20 43.75 -29.56
CA GLU A 433 19.17 44.27 -30.46
C GLU A 433 18.06 43.38 -31.02
N THR A 434 16.86 43.86 -30.74
CA THR A 434 15.62 43.88 -31.59
C THR A 434 14.67 42.69 -31.59
N SER A 435 13.50 42.88 -30.99
CA SER A 435 12.21 42.95 -31.71
C SER A 435 11.06 43.36 -30.78
N PRO A 436 10.14 44.25 -31.20
CA PRO A 436 9.16 44.90 -30.32
C PRO A 436 7.85 44.16 -30.07
N GLU A 437 7.66 42.95 -30.53
CA GLU A 437 6.35 42.25 -30.44
C GLU A 437 6.10 41.42 -29.17
N ILE A 438 7.11 41.15 -28.35
CA ILE A 438 6.95 40.34 -27.11
C ILE A 438 6.55 41.22 -25.90
N SER A 439 6.72 42.54 -25.98
CA SER A 439 6.44 43.45 -24.87
C SER A 439 4.93 43.77 -24.64
N GLU A 440 4.08 43.53 -25.62
CA GLU A 440 2.65 43.86 -25.53
C GLU A 440 1.81 42.75 -24.90
N GLN A 441 2.20 41.49 -25.07
CA GLN A 441 1.53 40.36 -24.45
C GLN A 441 1.85 40.24 -22.94
N SER A 442 3.07 40.57 -22.53
CA SER A 442 3.47 40.60 -21.11
C SER A 442 2.77 41.70 -20.33
N LYS A 443 2.51 42.88 -20.95
CA LYS A 443 1.76 43.98 -20.32
C LYS A 443 0.29 43.62 -20.14
N LYS A 444 -0.35 42.95 -21.08
CA LYS A 444 -1.75 42.52 -20.96
C LYS A 444 -1.97 41.48 -19.85
N THR A 445 -1.03 40.57 -19.66
CA THR A 445 -1.10 39.57 -18.59
C THR A 445 -0.93 40.22 -17.21
N SER A 446 -0.03 41.19 -17.08
CA SER A 446 0.18 41.95 -15.84
C SER A 446 -1.03 42.81 -15.46
N GLU A 447 -1.72 43.44 -16.43
CA GLU A 447 -2.94 44.25 -16.20
C GLU A 447 -4.14 43.37 -15.80
N ILE A 448 -4.24 42.15 -16.30
CA ILE A 448 -5.29 41.18 -15.88
C ILE A 448 -5.04 40.75 -14.43
N PHE A 449 -3.79 40.46 -14.05
CA PHE A 449 -3.43 40.09 -12.69
C PHE A 449 -3.72 41.22 -11.68
N GLN A 450 -3.45 42.46 -12.06
CA GLN A 450 -3.69 43.62 -11.21
C GLN A 450 -5.20 43.91 -11.03
N LYS A 451 -6.01 43.75 -12.08
CA LYS A 451 -7.49 43.88 -11.99
C LYS A 451 -8.14 42.77 -11.15
N THR A 452 -7.62 41.55 -11.19
CA THR A 452 -8.12 40.44 -10.38
C THR A 452 -7.82 40.67 -8.90
N SER A 453 -6.64 41.20 -8.56
CA SER A 453 -6.25 41.58 -7.19
C SER A 453 -7.12 42.71 -6.62
N GLU A 454 -7.48 43.70 -7.44
CA GLU A 454 -8.37 44.81 -7.01
C GLU A 454 -9.83 44.35 -6.79
N ILE A 455 -10.31 43.37 -7.57
CA ILE A 455 -11.64 42.79 -7.36
C ILE A 455 -11.65 41.99 -6.06
N PHE A 456 -10.60 41.26 -5.76
CA PHE A 456 -10.47 40.46 -4.52
C PHE A 456 -10.43 41.36 -3.26
N SER A 457 -9.72 42.50 -3.33
CA SER A 457 -9.65 43.49 -2.23
C SER A 457 -10.99 44.16 -1.97
N LYS A 458 -11.78 44.45 -3.00
CA LYS A 458 -13.11 45.06 -2.86
C LYS A 458 -14.18 44.10 -2.34
N THR A 459 -14.00 42.79 -2.52
CA THR A 459 -14.94 41.78 -2.00
C THR A 459 -14.75 41.58 -0.49
N LEU A 460 -13.55 41.80 0.05
CA LEU A 460 -13.25 41.75 1.48
C LEU A 460 -13.81 42.91 2.30
N GLU A 461 -14.18 44.03 1.67
CA GLU A 461 -14.76 45.19 2.36
C GLU A 461 -16.29 45.12 2.58
N ILE A 462 -16.96 44.08 2.07
CA ILE A 462 -18.43 43.94 2.09
C ILE A 462 -18.97 43.12 3.28
N PHE A 463 -18.12 42.50 4.10
CA PHE A 463 -18.59 41.81 5.29
C PHE A 463 -18.54 42.69 6.54
N PRO A 464 -19.68 43.12 7.10
CA PRO A 464 -19.70 43.92 8.32
C PRO A 464 -19.62 43.07 9.58
N LYS A 465 -18.64 43.41 10.40
CA LYS A 465 -18.62 43.45 11.86
C LYS A 465 -19.61 42.55 12.63
N MET A 466 -19.10 41.50 13.21
CA MET A 466 -19.48 41.13 14.58
C MET A 466 -18.23 40.98 15.42
N SER A 467 -17.91 42.00 16.16
CA SER A 467 -16.96 42.01 17.26
C SER A 467 -17.75 42.11 18.56
N HIS A 468 -17.34 41.32 19.50
CA HIS A 468 -17.18 41.55 20.95
C HIS A 468 -17.26 40.13 21.58
N VAL A 469 -16.21 39.69 22.23
CA VAL A 469 -15.84 39.87 23.62
C VAL A 469 -14.58 39.04 23.87
N PHE A 470 -13.53 39.59 24.22
CA PHE A 470 -12.64 39.40 25.35
C PHE A 470 -11.27 40.04 25.05
N SER A 471 -11.03 41.04 25.86
CA SER A 471 -9.81 41.84 25.93
C SER A 471 -8.79 41.25 26.88
N GLU A 472 -7.54 41.66 26.58
CA GLU A 472 -6.39 41.88 27.48
C GLU A 472 -5.57 40.64 27.90
N THR A 473 -4.34 40.56 27.43
CA THR A 473 -3.19 41.26 28.02
C THR A 473 -2.01 41.30 27.04
N SER A 474 -1.44 42.51 27.00
CA SER A 474 -0.20 42.88 26.33
C SER A 474 1.03 42.28 27.03
N ASP A 475 2.07 41.87 26.28
CA ASP A 475 3.37 42.52 26.44
C ASP A 475 4.29 42.32 25.23
N ASN A 476 4.86 43.46 24.85
CA ASN A 476 5.91 43.60 23.85
C ASN A 476 7.24 43.11 24.36
N SER A 477 8.06 42.41 23.50
CA SER A 477 9.41 42.96 23.24
C SER A 477 10.25 42.06 22.35
N ILE A 478 10.85 42.67 21.33
CA ILE A 478 12.19 42.45 20.75
C ILE A 478 12.33 41.36 19.71
N LEU A 479 12.30 41.76 18.44
CA LEU A 479 12.99 41.12 17.33
C LEU A 479 14.50 41.48 17.36
N PRO A 480 15.40 40.54 17.12
CA PRO A 480 16.69 40.82 16.51
C PRO A 480 16.68 40.41 15.04
N SER A 481 16.97 41.36 14.18
CA SER A 481 17.49 41.17 12.83
C SER A 481 18.89 40.53 12.91
N ASP A 482 19.11 39.48 12.18
CA ASP A 482 20.32 38.94 11.56
C ASP A 482 20.38 37.41 11.69
N CYS A 483 19.91 36.75 10.64
CA CYS A 483 20.31 35.36 10.38
C CYS A 483 20.95 35.29 8.99
N SER A 484 22.27 35.41 8.99
CA SER A 484 23.15 34.97 7.90
C SER A 484 22.93 33.47 7.68
N ALA A 485 22.78 33.07 6.41
CA ALA A 485 22.69 31.69 5.98
C ALA A 485 23.94 30.91 6.44
N SER A 486 23.81 30.15 7.53
CA SER A 486 24.75 29.12 7.90
C SER A 486 24.22 27.79 7.38
N SER A 487 25.04 27.12 6.58
CA SER A 487 24.89 25.75 6.13
C SER A 487 24.44 24.84 7.29
N LEU A 488 23.27 24.26 7.16
CA LEU A 488 22.80 23.19 8.06
C LEU A 488 23.77 22.00 7.96
N PRO A 489 24.17 21.40 9.08
CA PRO A 489 24.91 20.15 9.04
C PRO A 489 24.04 19.08 8.38
N SER A 490 24.60 18.42 7.37
CA SER A 490 24.06 17.17 6.85
C SER A 490 23.97 16.21 8.03
N LEU A 491 22.74 15.89 8.47
CA LEU A 491 22.52 14.73 9.35
C LEU A 491 22.97 13.51 8.53
N GLU A 492 24.18 13.05 8.78
CA GLU A 492 24.56 11.69 8.44
C GLU A 492 23.65 10.79 9.26
N VAL A 493 22.56 10.33 8.63
CA VAL A 493 21.82 9.18 9.12
C VAL A 493 22.82 8.04 9.06
N GLU A 494 23.31 7.59 10.20
CA GLU A 494 24.09 6.36 10.27
C GLU A 494 23.29 5.29 9.50
N ALA A 495 23.93 4.72 8.49
CA ALA A 495 23.31 3.64 7.72
C ALA A 495 22.84 2.57 8.73
N PRO A 496 21.59 2.12 8.68
CA PRO A 496 21.10 1.12 9.62
C PRO A 496 22.07 -0.06 9.58
N LEU A 497 22.46 -0.53 10.75
CA LEU A 497 23.29 -1.72 10.91
C LEU A 497 22.60 -2.87 10.17
N VAL A 498 23.05 -3.21 8.99
CA VAL A 498 22.51 -4.34 8.23
C VAL A 498 22.88 -5.59 9.00
N ARG A 499 21.90 -6.13 9.73
CA ARG A 499 22.05 -7.40 10.43
C ARG A 499 22.02 -8.52 9.40
N THR A 500 23.02 -9.37 9.44
CA THR A 500 23.01 -10.62 8.68
C THR A 500 22.27 -11.69 9.48
N PHE A 501 21.49 -12.51 8.81
CA PHE A 501 20.68 -13.57 9.41
C PHE A 501 21.10 -14.94 8.87
N ALA A 502 21.08 -15.96 9.72
CA ALA A 502 21.34 -17.33 9.34
C ALA A 502 20.20 -18.26 9.80
N PRO A 503 19.87 -19.29 9.02
CA PRO A 503 18.88 -20.29 9.43
C PRO A 503 19.47 -21.16 10.55
N ILE A 504 18.65 -21.43 11.57
CA ILE A 504 19.04 -22.23 12.74
C ILE A 504 18.16 -23.45 12.96
N ALA A 505 16.99 -23.50 12.35
CA ALA A 505 16.06 -24.64 12.39
C ALA A 505 15.22 -24.66 11.12
N ALA A 506 14.74 -25.82 10.73
CA ALA A 506 13.88 -26.03 9.56
C ALA A 506 12.76 -27.03 9.85
N VAL A 507 11.59 -26.80 9.24
CA VAL A 507 10.44 -27.71 9.25
C VAL A 507 9.98 -27.95 7.82
N ASP A 508 9.87 -29.22 7.45
CA ASP A 508 9.30 -29.65 6.18
C ASP A 508 7.98 -30.38 6.43
N ILE A 509 6.94 -30.02 5.69
CA ILE A 509 5.63 -30.67 5.72
C ILE A 509 5.20 -30.95 4.28
N THR A 510 4.86 -32.20 4.01
CA THR A 510 4.21 -32.62 2.76
C THR A 510 3.02 -33.53 3.10
N PRO A 511 2.13 -33.87 2.15
CA PRO A 511 1.06 -34.83 2.41
C PRO A 511 1.56 -36.21 2.93
N GLU A 512 2.82 -36.54 2.69
CA GLU A 512 3.45 -37.82 3.09
C GLU A 512 4.01 -37.79 4.51
N GLY A 513 4.21 -36.60 5.11
CA GLY A 513 4.74 -36.54 6.47
C GLY A 513 5.33 -35.19 6.87
N ILE A 514 5.87 -35.15 8.07
CA ILE A 514 6.50 -33.99 8.70
C ILE A 514 7.92 -34.35 9.11
N SER A 515 8.87 -33.44 8.87
CA SER A 515 10.23 -33.52 9.45
C SER A 515 10.66 -32.21 10.09
N ILE A 516 11.50 -32.30 11.13
CA ILE A 516 12.14 -31.17 11.80
C ILE A 516 13.65 -31.38 11.69
N ASP A 517 14.38 -30.43 11.11
CA ASP A 517 15.83 -30.53 10.86
C ASP A 517 16.22 -31.87 10.15
N GLY A 518 15.37 -32.31 9.22
CA GLY A 518 15.54 -33.53 8.46
C GLY A 518 15.18 -34.82 9.21
N ILE A 519 14.71 -34.74 10.46
CA ILE A 519 14.27 -35.89 11.26
C ILE A 519 12.76 -36.05 11.11
N ALA A 520 12.34 -37.19 10.49
CA ALA A 520 10.92 -37.49 10.27
C ALA A 520 10.16 -37.73 11.59
N LEU A 521 8.99 -37.15 11.73
CA LEU A 521 8.08 -37.42 12.84
C LEU A 521 7.20 -38.65 12.57
N PRO A 522 6.88 -39.45 13.59
CA PRO A 522 6.19 -40.74 13.45
C PRO A 522 4.67 -40.58 13.33
N PHE A 523 4.18 -39.93 12.24
CA PHE A 523 2.76 -39.86 11.93
C PHE A 523 2.36 -41.03 11.00
N GLU A 524 1.19 -41.63 11.28
CA GLU A 524 0.55 -42.59 10.37
C GLU A 524 -0.40 -41.90 9.39
N GLU A 525 -0.97 -40.76 9.80
CA GLU A 525 -1.87 -39.93 9.01
C GLU A 525 -1.14 -39.31 7.82
N ARG A 526 -1.85 -39.16 6.70
CA ARG A 526 -1.38 -38.59 5.43
C ARG A 526 -2.44 -37.65 4.84
N GLY A 527 -2.06 -36.86 3.83
CA GLY A 527 -2.96 -35.96 3.13
C GLY A 527 -3.71 -35.03 4.06
N ALA A 528 -4.98 -34.81 3.83
CA ALA A 528 -5.84 -33.91 4.60
C ALA A 528 -5.92 -34.22 6.11
N ALA A 529 -5.65 -35.45 6.52
CA ALA A 529 -5.67 -35.88 7.92
C ALA A 529 -4.41 -35.47 8.70
N LEU A 530 -3.29 -35.19 8.02
CA LEU A 530 -1.98 -34.99 8.64
C LEU A 530 -1.95 -33.72 9.53
N LEU A 531 -2.38 -32.56 9.01
CA LEU A 531 -2.33 -31.30 9.75
C LEU A 531 -3.22 -31.31 11.01
N PRO A 532 -4.48 -31.81 10.96
CA PRO A 532 -5.30 -32.00 12.18
C PRO A 532 -4.66 -32.98 13.19
N ALA A 533 -4.00 -34.04 12.73
CA ALA A 533 -3.32 -34.98 13.61
C ALA A 533 -2.10 -34.35 14.29
N ALA A 534 -1.27 -33.63 13.53
CA ALA A 534 -0.13 -32.91 14.07
C ALA A 534 -0.56 -31.86 15.10
N TYR A 535 -1.60 -31.07 14.80
CA TYR A 535 -2.17 -30.12 15.75
C TYR A 535 -2.63 -30.80 17.04
N LYS A 536 -3.40 -31.90 16.93
CA LYS A 536 -3.95 -32.62 18.07
C LYS A 536 -2.88 -33.25 18.95
N ASN A 537 -1.83 -33.81 18.34
CA ASN A 537 -0.84 -34.62 19.06
C ASN A 537 0.32 -33.79 19.61
N LEU A 538 0.72 -32.68 18.95
CA LEU A 538 1.93 -31.95 19.26
C LEU A 538 1.71 -30.50 19.73
N ILE A 539 0.61 -29.84 19.32
CA ILE A 539 0.43 -28.40 19.52
C ILE A 539 -0.67 -28.13 20.56
N TRP A 540 -1.90 -28.50 20.21
CA TRP A 540 -3.08 -28.38 21.07
C TRP A 540 -3.33 -26.93 21.60
N GLY A 541 -4.54 -26.66 22.08
CA GLY A 541 -4.84 -25.44 22.85
C GLY A 541 -5.18 -24.18 22.04
N TYR A 542 -5.38 -24.26 20.70
CA TYR A 542 -5.82 -23.13 19.87
C TYR A 542 -7.11 -23.45 19.10
N PRO A 543 -8.30 -23.24 19.68
CA PRO A 543 -9.59 -23.64 19.07
C PRO A 543 -9.87 -23.02 17.70
N LYS A 544 -9.26 -21.89 17.38
CA LYS A 544 -9.40 -21.23 16.06
C LYS A 544 -8.84 -22.10 14.93
N PHE A 545 -7.88 -22.99 15.19
CA PHE A 545 -7.23 -23.85 14.19
C PHE A 545 -8.25 -24.53 13.26
N HIS A 546 -9.35 -25.07 13.81
CA HIS A 546 -10.39 -25.76 13.04
C HIS A 546 -11.25 -24.85 12.14
N LYS A 547 -11.08 -23.53 12.23
CA LYS A 547 -11.75 -22.54 11.37
C LYS A 547 -10.86 -22.01 10.27
N MET A 548 -9.55 -22.30 10.34
CA MET A 548 -8.57 -21.88 9.35
C MET A 548 -8.74 -22.68 8.05
N ASP A 549 -8.41 -22.04 6.93
CA ASP A 549 -8.19 -22.70 5.66
C ASP A 549 -6.91 -23.56 5.69
N VAL A 550 -6.69 -24.37 4.68
CA VAL A 550 -5.54 -25.30 4.62
C VAL A 550 -4.21 -24.57 4.63
N LEU A 551 -4.07 -23.44 3.93
CA LEU A 551 -2.84 -22.63 3.91
C LEU A 551 -2.51 -22.10 5.31
N SER A 552 -3.51 -21.56 6.01
CA SER A 552 -3.34 -21.06 7.38
C SER A 552 -3.09 -22.17 8.40
N GLN A 553 -3.73 -23.35 8.22
CA GLN A 553 -3.42 -24.54 9.06
C GLN A 553 -1.99 -25.01 8.87
N LEU A 554 -1.52 -25.05 7.61
CA LEU A 554 -0.15 -25.42 7.26
C LEU A 554 0.86 -24.45 7.87
N ALA A 555 0.63 -23.13 7.71
CA ALA A 555 1.44 -22.07 8.31
C ALA A 555 1.52 -22.20 9.83
N PHE A 556 0.37 -22.41 10.45
CA PHE A 556 0.25 -22.55 11.91
C PHE A 556 1.03 -23.77 12.41
N VAL A 557 0.80 -24.96 11.84
CA VAL A 557 1.48 -26.20 12.26
C VAL A 557 2.98 -26.08 12.04
N ALA A 558 3.42 -25.63 10.86
CA ALA A 558 4.83 -25.50 10.55
C ALA A 558 5.55 -24.52 11.49
N THR A 559 4.94 -23.38 11.77
CA THR A 559 5.51 -22.38 12.70
C THR A 559 5.56 -22.89 14.13
N GLU A 560 4.48 -23.47 14.66
CA GLU A 560 4.45 -24.02 16.02
C GLU A 560 5.55 -25.07 16.21
N LEU A 561 5.73 -25.99 15.24
CA LEU A 561 6.78 -26.99 15.29
C LEU A 561 8.19 -26.38 15.21
N LEU A 562 8.37 -25.34 14.39
CA LEU A 562 9.64 -24.65 14.22
C LEU A 562 10.10 -23.94 15.49
N VAL A 563 9.18 -23.35 16.25
CA VAL A 563 9.53 -22.52 17.42
C VAL A 563 9.48 -23.29 18.76
N GLN A 564 8.99 -24.54 18.77
CA GLN A 564 8.88 -25.34 20.01
C GLN A 564 10.19 -25.51 20.79
N SER A 565 11.31 -25.60 20.08
CA SER A 565 12.63 -25.82 20.69
C SER A 565 13.35 -24.54 21.07
N ILE A 566 12.77 -23.36 20.79
CA ILE A 566 13.43 -22.08 20.94
C ILE A 566 12.68 -21.23 21.98
N PRO A 567 13.30 -20.91 23.11
CA PRO A 567 12.66 -20.07 24.10
C PRO A 567 12.62 -18.60 23.62
N HIS A 568 11.41 -18.04 23.57
CA HIS A 568 11.10 -16.62 23.51
C HIS A 568 11.67 -15.83 22.32
N LEU A 569 11.00 -15.96 21.15
CA LEU A 569 11.05 -14.94 20.11
C LEU A 569 10.23 -13.72 20.55
N ASP A 570 10.78 -12.53 20.33
CA ASP A 570 10.15 -11.29 20.80
C ASP A 570 9.13 -10.70 19.79
N ALA A 571 8.53 -9.58 20.17
CA ALA A 571 7.51 -8.90 19.39
C ALA A 571 7.98 -8.39 18.01
N HIS A 572 9.31 -8.26 17.78
CA HIS A 572 9.88 -7.82 16.51
C HIS A 572 10.18 -8.98 15.54
N THR A 573 9.73 -10.19 15.86
CA THR A 573 9.83 -11.34 14.96
C THR A 573 9.02 -11.10 13.70
N ALA A 574 9.66 -11.26 12.53
CA ALA A 574 9.03 -11.14 11.22
C ALA A 574 8.50 -12.48 10.72
N VAL A 575 7.44 -12.44 9.91
CA VAL A 575 6.84 -13.63 9.27
C VAL A 575 6.74 -13.39 7.77
N VAL A 576 7.45 -14.19 6.96
CA VAL A 576 7.51 -14.04 5.50
C VAL A 576 7.22 -15.37 4.80
N PHE A 577 6.09 -15.45 4.11
CA PHE A 577 5.72 -16.65 3.37
C PHE A 577 5.77 -16.42 1.86
N LEU A 578 6.29 -17.42 1.16
CA LEU A 578 6.36 -17.51 -0.28
C LEU A 578 5.41 -18.61 -0.75
N THR A 579 4.59 -18.35 -1.75
CA THR A 579 3.58 -19.28 -2.24
C THR A 579 3.50 -19.24 -3.77
N HIS A 580 2.94 -20.26 -4.38
CA HIS A 580 2.55 -20.24 -5.79
C HIS A 580 1.04 -20.02 -5.95
N HIS A 581 0.24 -20.85 -5.29
CA HIS A 581 -1.22 -20.82 -5.38
C HIS A 581 -1.88 -19.77 -4.47
N GLY A 582 -1.16 -19.29 -3.43
CA GLY A 582 -1.72 -18.36 -2.45
C GLY A 582 -2.92 -18.97 -1.73
N SER A 583 -4.05 -18.27 -1.74
CA SER A 583 -5.30 -18.69 -1.11
C SER A 583 -6.24 -19.49 -2.02
N LEU A 584 -5.75 -20.12 -3.09
CA LEU A 584 -6.58 -20.77 -4.11
C LEU A 584 -7.60 -21.75 -3.51
N ALA A 585 -7.20 -22.59 -2.56
CA ALA A 585 -8.11 -23.52 -1.89
C ALA A 585 -9.29 -22.80 -1.19
N ALA A 586 -8.98 -21.71 -0.49
CA ALA A 586 -9.99 -20.88 0.16
C ALA A 586 -10.83 -20.11 -0.85
N ASP A 587 -10.26 -19.66 -1.95
CA ASP A 587 -10.96 -18.96 -3.04
C ASP A 587 -12.00 -19.89 -3.69
N VAL A 588 -11.61 -21.14 -4.00
CA VAL A 588 -12.53 -22.16 -4.55
C VAL A 588 -13.65 -22.48 -3.56
N HIS A 589 -13.30 -22.64 -2.28
CA HIS A 589 -14.31 -22.87 -1.23
C HIS A 589 -15.28 -21.69 -1.14
N TYR A 590 -14.80 -20.45 -1.06
CA TYR A 590 -15.66 -19.28 -0.97
C TYR A 590 -16.51 -19.10 -2.24
N GLN A 591 -15.96 -19.32 -3.44
CA GLN A 591 -16.71 -19.27 -4.71
C GLN A 591 -17.93 -20.21 -4.66
N SER A 592 -17.81 -21.39 -4.05
CA SER A 592 -18.94 -22.32 -3.92
C SER A 592 -20.09 -21.78 -3.06
N THR A 593 -19.85 -20.80 -2.18
CA THR A 593 -20.88 -20.19 -1.31
C THR A 593 -21.63 -19.03 -1.96
N ILE A 594 -21.21 -18.57 -3.13
CA ILE A 594 -21.79 -17.44 -3.87
C ILE A 594 -22.42 -17.83 -5.21
N VAL A 595 -22.92 -19.07 -5.29
CA VAL A 595 -23.59 -19.61 -6.49
C VAL A 595 -24.84 -18.82 -6.85
N PRO A 596 -25.18 -18.66 -8.14
CA PRO A 596 -26.17 -17.68 -8.63
C PRO A 596 -27.65 -17.99 -8.33
N THR A 597 -28.01 -19.02 -7.60
CA THR A 597 -29.41 -19.31 -7.29
C THR A 597 -29.86 -18.53 -6.06
N ALA A 598 -30.95 -17.80 -6.16
CA ALA A 598 -31.47 -16.93 -5.07
C ALA A 598 -31.73 -17.66 -3.75
N GLU A 599 -31.88 -18.98 -3.77
CA GLU A 599 -32.12 -19.81 -2.60
C GLU A 599 -30.83 -20.28 -1.89
N GLU A 600 -29.65 -20.17 -2.57
CA GLU A 600 -28.35 -20.67 -2.09
C GLU A 600 -27.28 -19.56 -1.96
N PHE A 601 -27.65 -18.28 -2.12
CA PHE A 601 -26.71 -17.18 -2.01
C PHE A 601 -26.50 -16.79 -0.54
N PHE A 602 -25.49 -17.40 0.11
CA PHE A 602 -25.08 -17.09 1.48
C PHE A 602 -23.57 -16.86 1.58
N PRO A 603 -23.07 -15.71 1.13
CA PRO A 603 -21.65 -15.41 1.22
C PRO A 603 -21.20 -15.41 2.69
N SER A 604 -20.19 -16.24 3.00
CA SER A 604 -19.63 -16.38 4.34
C SER A 604 -18.53 -15.37 4.60
N PRO A 605 -18.67 -14.42 5.57
CA PRO A 605 -17.59 -13.50 5.92
C PRO A 605 -16.33 -14.23 6.39
N ALA A 606 -16.49 -15.29 7.17
CA ALA A 606 -15.38 -16.06 7.69
C ALA A 606 -14.59 -16.74 6.56
N ALA A 607 -15.26 -17.35 5.57
CA ALA A 607 -14.60 -17.96 4.42
C ALA A 607 -13.91 -16.89 3.56
N PHE A 608 -14.53 -15.72 3.35
CA PHE A 608 -13.96 -14.64 2.55
C PHE A 608 -12.65 -14.10 3.13
N VAL A 609 -12.48 -14.00 4.44
CA VAL A 609 -11.21 -13.52 5.04
C VAL A 609 -10.06 -14.41 4.63
N TYR A 610 -10.23 -15.73 4.69
CA TYR A 610 -9.18 -16.69 4.34
C TYR A 610 -8.85 -16.72 2.84
N THR A 611 -9.62 -16.04 2.00
CA THR A 611 -9.27 -15.88 0.58
C THR A 611 -8.09 -14.92 0.34
N LEU A 612 -7.51 -14.33 1.37
CA LEU A 612 -6.32 -13.49 1.29
C LEU A 612 -5.10 -14.27 1.80
N PRO A 613 -4.05 -14.49 0.98
CA PRO A 613 -2.95 -15.39 1.38
C PRO A 613 -2.16 -14.89 2.59
N ASN A 614 -2.11 -13.57 2.84
CA ASN A 614 -1.47 -12.99 4.01
C ASN A 614 -2.20 -13.26 5.34
N ILE A 615 -3.40 -13.84 5.33
CA ILE A 615 -4.08 -14.26 6.57
C ILE A 615 -3.27 -15.34 7.29
N ALA A 616 -2.57 -16.18 6.54
CA ALA A 616 -1.65 -17.16 7.12
C ALA A 616 -0.56 -16.50 7.99
N THR A 617 0.03 -15.39 7.54
CA THR A 617 1.00 -14.61 8.35
C THR A 617 0.34 -13.95 9.55
N GLY A 618 -0.91 -13.46 9.38
CA GLY A 618 -1.69 -12.82 10.43
C GLY A 618 -2.06 -13.79 11.55
N GLU A 619 -2.50 -15.01 11.25
CA GLU A 619 -2.83 -16.03 12.26
C GLU A 619 -1.59 -16.40 13.11
N VAL A 620 -0.42 -16.54 12.48
CA VAL A 620 0.85 -16.78 13.16
C VAL A 620 1.22 -15.58 14.05
N ALA A 621 1.15 -14.36 13.53
CA ALA A 621 1.44 -13.14 14.28
C ALA A 621 0.53 -12.98 15.51
N ILE A 622 -0.77 -13.25 15.36
CA ILE A 622 -1.75 -13.21 16.46
C ILE A 622 -1.42 -14.27 17.52
N ARG A 623 -1.08 -15.49 17.10
CA ARG A 623 -0.78 -16.60 18.00
C ARG A 623 0.38 -16.30 18.94
N HIS A 624 1.41 -15.64 18.40
CA HIS A 624 2.67 -15.39 19.11
C HIS A 624 2.82 -13.94 19.62
N HIS A 625 1.83 -13.06 19.36
CA HIS A 625 1.91 -11.62 19.65
C HIS A 625 3.13 -10.96 18.97
N TRP A 626 3.43 -11.36 17.73
CA TRP A 626 4.50 -10.76 16.95
C TRP A 626 3.98 -9.57 16.16
N HIS A 627 4.52 -8.41 16.47
CA HIS A 627 4.21 -7.13 15.82
C HIS A 627 5.17 -6.81 14.68
N GLY A 628 6.15 -7.67 14.41
CA GLY A 628 7.14 -7.48 13.37
C GLY A 628 6.55 -7.41 11.96
N HIS A 629 7.43 -7.39 10.98
CA HIS A 629 7.06 -7.37 9.57
C HIS A 629 6.31 -8.64 9.17
N THR A 630 5.20 -8.50 8.43
CA THR A 630 4.48 -9.63 7.84
C THR A 630 4.35 -9.48 6.34
N ALA A 631 4.69 -10.52 5.58
CA ALA A 631 4.66 -10.52 4.12
C ALA A 631 4.19 -11.85 3.54
N CYS A 632 3.43 -11.77 2.45
CA CYS A 632 3.12 -12.92 1.60
C CYS A 632 3.42 -12.55 0.13
N TYR A 633 4.31 -13.32 -0.49
CA TYR A 633 4.71 -13.14 -1.89
C TYR A 633 4.27 -14.35 -2.71
N ALA A 634 3.59 -14.11 -3.83
CA ALA A 634 3.31 -15.18 -4.78
C ALA A 634 4.37 -15.16 -5.91
N LEU A 635 4.95 -16.34 -6.16
CA LEU A 635 6.03 -16.54 -7.10
C LEU A 635 5.68 -17.70 -8.05
N PRO A 636 6.13 -17.68 -9.32
CA PRO A 636 6.10 -18.85 -10.16
C PRO A 636 6.88 -19.99 -9.51
N THR A 637 6.45 -21.23 -9.70
CA THR A 637 7.12 -22.42 -9.16
C THR A 637 8.58 -22.56 -9.60
N THR A 638 8.96 -21.87 -10.67
CA THR A 638 10.32 -21.82 -11.23
C THR A 638 11.17 -20.68 -10.69
N ALA A 639 10.70 -19.94 -9.66
CA ALA A 639 11.46 -18.83 -9.08
C ALA A 639 12.81 -19.32 -8.53
N GLU A 640 13.89 -18.56 -8.80
CA GLU A 640 15.25 -18.89 -8.38
C GLU A 640 15.40 -18.84 -6.85
N GLU A 641 16.19 -19.75 -6.29
CA GLU A 641 16.45 -19.85 -4.85
C GLU A 641 17.03 -18.53 -4.28
N ALA A 642 17.91 -17.86 -5.04
CA ALA A 642 18.48 -16.58 -4.66
C ALA A 642 17.40 -15.49 -4.49
N LEU A 643 16.38 -15.45 -5.36
CA LEU A 643 15.26 -14.55 -5.26
C LEU A 643 14.40 -14.87 -4.03
N GLN A 644 14.13 -16.14 -3.80
CA GLN A 644 13.38 -16.62 -2.64
C GLN A 644 14.08 -16.20 -1.34
N GLN A 645 15.38 -16.47 -1.21
CA GLN A 645 16.13 -16.09 -0.01
C GLN A 645 16.12 -14.57 0.24
N SER A 646 16.33 -13.75 -0.79
CA SER A 646 16.32 -12.30 -0.63
C SER A 646 14.96 -11.75 -0.23
N LEU A 647 13.85 -12.38 -0.66
CA LEU A 647 12.51 -12.00 -0.21
C LEU A 647 12.26 -12.39 1.25
N ILE A 648 12.70 -13.58 1.67
CA ILE A 648 12.58 -14.03 3.06
C ILE A 648 13.33 -13.10 4.00
N LEU A 649 14.51 -12.63 3.61
CA LEU A 649 15.37 -11.78 4.43
C LEU A 649 15.07 -10.28 4.27
N SER A 650 14.10 -9.88 3.44
CA SER A 650 13.75 -8.47 3.23
C SER A 650 13.48 -7.68 4.54
N PRO A 651 12.85 -8.25 5.60
CA PRO A 651 12.66 -7.54 6.86
C PRO A 651 13.97 -7.17 7.59
N ALA A 652 15.07 -7.82 7.29
CA ALA A 652 16.37 -7.54 7.93
C ALA A 652 16.85 -6.10 7.72
N SER A 653 16.40 -5.46 6.63
CA SER A 653 16.79 -4.09 6.25
C SER A 653 16.21 -3.00 7.16
N ASP A 654 15.20 -3.30 8.01
CA ASP A 654 14.63 -2.31 8.94
C ASP A 654 15.48 -2.07 10.19
N GLY A 655 16.54 -2.87 10.40
CA GLY A 655 17.44 -2.79 11.55
C GLY A 655 16.81 -3.16 12.90
N ARG A 656 15.51 -3.46 12.97
CA ARG A 656 14.74 -3.73 14.19
C ARG A 656 14.31 -5.18 14.32
N THR A 657 14.21 -5.89 13.21
CA THR A 657 13.86 -7.30 13.17
C THR A 657 14.87 -8.12 13.99
N THR A 658 14.36 -8.95 14.89
CA THR A 658 15.15 -9.76 15.83
C THR A 658 15.19 -11.24 15.45
N ALA A 659 14.18 -11.70 14.71
CA ALA A 659 14.10 -13.06 14.16
C ALA A 659 13.21 -13.03 12.91
N ILE A 660 13.39 -14.01 12.02
CA ILE A 660 12.53 -14.18 10.84
C ILE A 660 12.07 -15.63 10.78
N VAL A 661 10.76 -15.85 10.80
CA VAL A 661 10.12 -17.11 10.42
C VAL A 661 9.71 -16.97 8.96
N GLY A 662 10.36 -17.73 8.08
CA GLY A 662 10.11 -17.53 6.66
C GLY A 662 10.42 -18.76 5.81
N GLY A 663 9.80 -18.81 4.64
CA GLY A 663 10.04 -19.87 3.68
C GLY A 663 8.86 -20.13 2.75
N TRP A 664 8.93 -21.27 2.08
CA TRP A 664 7.89 -21.74 1.17
C TRP A 664 6.70 -22.28 1.94
N LEU A 665 5.50 -21.89 1.52
CA LEU A 665 4.24 -22.34 2.06
C LEU A 665 3.19 -22.33 0.95
N ASP A 666 2.75 -23.48 0.50
CA ASP A 666 1.85 -23.58 -0.64
C ASP A 666 0.78 -24.65 -0.45
N ALA A 667 -0.44 -24.37 -0.89
CA ALA A 667 -1.55 -25.30 -0.85
C ALA A 667 -2.48 -25.08 -2.04
N GLU A 668 -2.55 -26.07 -2.94
CA GLU A 668 -3.54 -26.11 -4.01
C GLU A 668 -4.90 -26.54 -3.44
N ASP A 669 -4.90 -27.55 -2.57
CA ASP A 669 -6.06 -28.06 -1.85
C ASP A 669 -5.64 -28.78 -0.55
N ALA A 670 -6.58 -29.50 0.10
CA ALA A 670 -6.31 -30.22 1.34
C ALA A 670 -5.45 -31.49 1.19
N GLU A 671 -5.29 -32.00 -0.03
CA GLU A 671 -4.47 -33.18 -0.34
C GLU A 671 -3.11 -32.82 -0.96
N HIS A 672 -3.00 -31.61 -1.52
CA HIS A 672 -1.81 -31.11 -2.22
C HIS A 672 -1.30 -29.84 -1.56
N PHE A 673 -0.36 -29.99 -0.65
CA PHE A 673 0.26 -28.88 0.09
C PHE A 673 1.73 -29.17 0.39
N SER A 674 2.50 -28.11 0.59
CA SER A 674 3.90 -28.22 1.04
C SER A 674 4.32 -27.00 1.85
N ALA A 675 5.13 -27.23 2.89
CA ALA A 675 5.84 -26.19 3.60
C ALA A 675 7.31 -26.56 3.74
N HIS A 676 8.17 -25.56 3.54
CA HIS A 676 9.58 -25.56 3.94
C HIS A 676 9.84 -24.23 4.64
N LEU A 677 9.70 -24.21 5.97
CA LEU A 677 9.91 -23.03 6.79
C LEU A 677 11.22 -23.12 7.54
N GLN A 678 11.90 -21.99 7.65
CA GLN A 678 13.13 -21.83 8.41
C GLN A 678 13.01 -20.69 9.42
N LEU A 679 13.69 -20.83 10.55
CA LEU A 679 13.90 -19.78 11.51
C LEU A 679 15.29 -19.19 11.33
N TYR A 680 15.35 -17.89 11.13
CA TYR A 680 16.58 -17.13 10.97
C TYR A 680 16.82 -16.23 12.17
N LEU A 681 18.03 -16.27 12.73
CA LEU A 681 18.49 -15.35 13.78
C LEU A 681 19.68 -14.53 13.29
N PRO A 682 19.93 -13.34 13.91
CA PRO A 682 21.11 -12.53 13.62
C PRO A 682 22.41 -13.32 13.89
N THR A 683 23.34 -13.28 12.95
CA THR A 683 24.60 -14.02 13.03
C THR A 683 25.50 -13.63 14.21
N THR A 684 25.30 -12.47 14.82
CA THR A 684 26.03 -12.02 16.03
C THR A 684 25.57 -12.72 17.30
N ASN A 685 24.49 -13.49 17.26
CA ASN A 685 23.89 -14.20 18.39
C ASN A 685 24.03 -15.73 18.27
N ILE A 686 24.77 -16.24 17.28
CA ILE A 686 25.02 -17.68 17.05
C ILE A 686 26.38 -18.07 17.62
#